data_fede97bedcf2a43b338528d16d5ab224
#
_entry.id   fede97bedcf2a43b338528d16d5ab224
#
_cell.length_a   1.000
_cell.length_b   1.000
_cell.length_c   1.000
_cell.angle_alpha   90.00
_cell.angle_beta   90.00
_cell.angle_gamma   90.00
#
_symmetry.space_group_name_H-M   'P 1'
#
loop_
_entity.id
_entity.type
_entity.pdbx_description
1 polymer ?
#
loop_
_entity_poly.entity_id
_entity_poly.type
_entity_poly.pdbx_seq_one_letter_code
_entity_poly.pdbx_strand_id
1 'polypeptide(L)'
;MVFGTWNVQGISRKLPEVISEIKEHKVDIVVLTETKKKGHGSENYGDYDLFYSGVPKDQRARQGVAIMMRKSLRRFVVNWEAVNQRIIKMNLNLYGHKITLFGVYGVNDDATVAVKDQFFEDLNEEITKVAAGREVIVMGDLNSRTGRRVNCKVVGPFGEDAVNDNGDRLIEICSQMEMRILNGFFQHKDIHKYTWVQPTRGLKSIIDYVIVRHATKLKVQQVRVYRGLSCGSDHHFLRADVAFPVKGSKDKQPMQQQQQRQGSQEQEVWYNIESLEHPSVKALYRKRLDEKLGNGSSGTTEEQYQFIKECIHSAAKEALGVYKPSYKDQRPYWWDREIEDEINLKRQKHQIFMSSKRAEDKVAYRKAQSKVRSLITRKKNEAWESSCNRINTYLGGRKSAESWKLIKGLRRDMKRDILSPISLKNLEDHFRDLLTERRPEFHNDVTDDGTLNNLEIHIADVIKAVKELQNGKAPGPGGIPVELVKSGTSKLFECLRKLMQQCIRGDEVPGEWKESWIKAIYKKKGRKDDCNNYRGLSVTGTISKVYGKLLKAKIEEEWQDHEAEEQAGFRAGRSTIDHLFVIVQVVEKKMAVAQELHLIFVDLQKAYDSVPLVKLWEALEKSNFNGGLIDAVKRFYKGSFTKIKCHGELSGGFYVTKGLKQGCCLSPTLFKIYLEYVLKEWKKKCGGMGVPLSEVETLFTLCFADDQVVIAQDQDDAEYMMRKLVEEYRKWGLEVSISKSEKLTLGGDQQSIELEDGQQIKGCEHYKYLGVRLTQDGRTDQAIKERNTLARKATAMLNGILWDPRISKENKRRIYNVVVKSILTYGCEVWQLKERTQRMLRATEMDFWRRSAGISRRDRVRNERVRQIMGVEDDIVFDVMTRQLVWYGHVKRMTDERLPKKLLDWVPPGRRRRGRPVKGWRQGVLEEMGFANS
;
A
#
# COMPACT_ATOMS: atom_id res chain seq x y z
N MET A 1 14.05 20.00 -25.84
CA MET A 1 13.97 19.69 -24.40
C MET A 1 15.29 19.99 -23.73
N VAL A 2 15.21 20.38 -22.48
CA VAL A 2 16.38 20.76 -21.67
C VAL A 2 16.73 19.63 -20.71
N PHE A 3 17.85 19.00 -20.93
CA PHE A 3 18.46 18.03 -20.00
C PHE A 3 19.55 18.73 -19.20
N GLY A 4 19.86 18.22 -18.01
CA GLY A 4 20.96 18.71 -17.20
C GLY A 4 21.55 17.68 -16.26
N THR A 5 22.75 17.95 -15.75
CA THR A 5 23.34 17.23 -14.63
C THR A 5 23.96 18.17 -13.63
N TRP A 6 23.88 17.84 -12.34
CA TRP A 6 24.37 18.67 -11.26
C TRP A 6 24.75 17.86 -10.02
N ASN A 7 25.97 17.95 -9.59
CA ASN A 7 26.38 17.45 -8.28
C ASN A 7 25.94 18.44 -7.20
N VAL A 8 25.04 18.02 -6.31
CA VAL A 8 24.39 18.90 -5.30
C VAL A 8 24.99 18.78 -3.91
N GLN A 9 25.97 17.90 -3.69
CA GLN A 9 26.62 17.68 -2.38
C GLN A 9 25.62 17.52 -1.23
N GLY A 10 24.61 16.67 -1.44
CA GLY A 10 23.54 16.38 -0.48
C GLY A 10 22.26 17.20 -0.71
N ILE A 11 21.18 16.46 -1.02
CA ILE A 11 19.91 17.05 -1.44
C ILE A 11 18.96 17.37 -0.27
N SER A 12 19.07 16.71 0.88
CA SER A 12 18.03 16.71 1.93
C SER A 12 17.67 18.08 2.47
N ARG A 13 18.63 19.01 2.54
CA ARG A 13 18.42 20.37 3.01
C ARG A 13 18.32 21.41 1.88
N LYS A 14 18.73 21.02 0.67
CA LYS A 14 18.85 21.91 -0.50
C LYS A 14 17.73 21.66 -1.54
N LEU A 15 16.96 20.60 -1.40
CA LEU A 15 16.01 20.17 -2.44
C LEU A 15 15.02 21.26 -2.90
N PRO A 16 14.40 22.05 -2.00
CA PRO A 16 13.50 23.10 -2.44
C PRO A 16 14.23 24.19 -3.23
N GLU A 17 15.47 24.49 -2.87
CA GLU A 17 16.33 25.44 -3.57
C GLU A 17 16.70 24.92 -4.97
N VAL A 18 17.10 23.63 -5.06
CA VAL A 18 17.39 22.97 -6.35
C VAL A 18 16.16 23.00 -7.25
N ILE A 19 14.97 22.67 -6.72
CA ILE A 19 13.71 22.71 -7.48
C ILE A 19 13.43 24.12 -8.01
N SER A 20 13.64 25.14 -7.17
CA SER A 20 13.44 26.54 -7.58
C SER A 20 14.37 26.92 -8.73
N GLU A 21 15.64 26.54 -8.66
CA GLU A 21 16.65 26.82 -9.69
C GLU A 21 16.31 26.14 -11.03
N ILE A 22 15.99 24.84 -11.00
CA ILE A 22 15.66 24.09 -12.23
C ILE A 22 14.33 24.56 -12.86
N LYS A 23 13.38 25.04 -12.04
CA LYS A 23 12.10 25.58 -12.52
C LYS A 23 12.29 26.89 -13.25
N GLU A 24 13.07 27.81 -12.68
CA GLU A 24 13.38 29.11 -13.27
C GLU A 24 14.10 28.97 -14.63
N HIS A 25 15.03 28.03 -14.70
CA HIS A 25 15.80 27.76 -15.94
C HIS A 25 15.10 26.78 -16.89
N LYS A 26 13.80 26.47 -16.66
CA LYS A 26 12.93 25.66 -17.50
C LYS A 26 13.54 24.28 -17.85
N VAL A 27 14.28 23.67 -16.91
CA VAL A 27 14.87 22.34 -17.11
C VAL A 27 13.79 21.27 -17.11
N ASP A 28 13.81 20.37 -18.10
CA ASP A 28 12.82 19.31 -18.25
C ASP A 28 13.20 18.04 -17.49
N ILE A 29 14.47 17.62 -17.61
CA ILE A 29 15.02 16.43 -16.94
C ILE A 29 16.41 16.78 -16.40
N VAL A 30 16.70 16.44 -15.14
CA VAL A 30 18.02 16.65 -14.55
C VAL A 30 18.48 15.40 -13.77
N VAL A 31 19.72 15.04 -13.98
CA VAL A 31 20.44 14.04 -13.16
C VAL A 31 21.11 14.77 -12.01
N LEU A 32 20.83 14.36 -10.79
CA LEU A 32 21.43 14.89 -9.57
C LEU A 32 22.36 13.85 -8.96
N THR A 33 23.62 14.22 -8.77
CA THR A 33 24.65 13.36 -8.20
C THR A 33 25.03 13.77 -6.78
N GLU A 34 25.67 12.87 -6.05
CA GLU A 34 25.99 13.05 -4.62
C GLU A 34 24.78 13.49 -3.78
N THR A 35 23.63 12.86 -4.05
CA THR A 35 22.38 13.25 -3.37
C THR A 35 22.38 12.96 -1.87
N LYS A 36 23.24 12.06 -1.39
CA LYS A 36 23.32 11.57 0.00
C LYS A 36 21.95 11.10 0.54
N LYS A 37 21.10 10.60 -0.36
CA LYS A 37 19.79 10.05 -0.04
C LYS A 37 19.91 8.55 0.19
N LYS A 38 19.26 8.02 1.24
CA LYS A 38 19.32 6.59 1.58
C LYS A 38 18.19 5.80 0.93
N GLY A 39 18.48 4.56 0.54
CA GLY A 39 17.52 3.66 -0.12
C GLY A 39 17.21 4.10 -1.55
N HIS A 40 16.17 3.55 -2.13
CA HIS A 40 15.67 3.88 -3.46
C HIS A 40 14.16 4.16 -3.42
N GLY A 41 13.66 4.89 -4.42
CA GLY A 41 12.25 5.22 -4.51
C GLY A 41 11.96 6.39 -5.43
N SER A 42 10.70 6.79 -5.47
CA SER A 42 10.24 7.95 -6.23
C SER A 42 9.38 8.87 -5.36
N GLU A 43 9.51 10.18 -5.57
CA GLU A 43 8.86 11.22 -4.76
C GLU A 43 8.36 12.35 -5.65
N ASN A 44 7.18 12.91 -5.32
CA ASN A 44 6.65 14.07 -6.02
C ASN A 44 6.95 15.38 -5.25
N TYR A 45 7.36 16.39 -5.98
CA TYR A 45 7.63 17.73 -5.48
C TYR A 45 6.97 18.78 -6.37
N GLY A 46 5.66 18.87 -6.30
CA GLY A 46 4.87 19.81 -7.10
C GLY A 46 4.94 19.53 -8.60
N ASP A 47 5.64 20.38 -9.34
CA ASP A 47 5.80 20.27 -10.80
C ASP A 47 6.85 19.26 -11.24
N TYR A 48 7.62 18.68 -10.30
CA TYR A 48 8.70 17.73 -10.57
C TYR A 48 8.55 16.43 -9.80
N ASP A 49 8.96 15.33 -10.43
CA ASP A 49 9.09 14.01 -9.84
C ASP A 49 10.58 13.69 -9.67
N LEU A 50 10.94 13.14 -8.51
CA LEU A 50 12.30 12.69 -8.17
C LEU A 50 12.33 11.17 -8.09
N PHE A 51 13.20 10.54 -8.87
CA PHE A 51 13.54 9.12 -8.79
C PHE A 51 14.97 9.02 -8.26
N TYR A 52 15.22 8.17 -7.25
CA TYR A 52 16.52 8.15 -6.61
C TYR A 52 17.00 6.75 -6.26
N SER A 53 18.32 6.59 -6.30
CA SER A 53 19.06 5.42 -5.81
C SER A 53 20.19 5.89 -4.88
N GLY A 54 20.29 5.25 -3.72
CA GLY A 54 21.33 5.59 -2.72
C GLY A 54 21.68 4.40 -1.85
N VAL A 55 22.59 4.59 -0.91
CA VAL A 55 23.07 3.57 0.01
C VAL A 55 21.94 2.94 0.83
N PRO A 56 22.06 1.67 1.27
CA PRO A 56 21.13 1.03 2.20
C PRO A 56 20.83 1.91 3.43
N LYS A 57 19.64 1.75 4.02
CA LYS A 57 19.17 2.62 5.12
C LYS A 57 20.00 2.53 6.39
N ASP A 58 20.66 1.42 6.62
CA ASP A 58 21.56 1.12 7.75
C ASP A 58 22.96 1.72 7.59
N GLN A 59 23.36 2.06 6.36
CA GLN A 59 24.67 2.64 6.08
C GLN A 59 24.69 4.17 6.20
N ARG A 60 25.92 4.75 6.35
CA ARG A 60 26.11 6.20 6.33
C ARG A 60 25.84 6.77 4.93
N ALA A 61 25.08 7.85 4.83
CA ALA A 61 24.76 8.51 3.56
C ALA A 61 26.00 9.21 2.96
N ARG A 62 26.70 8.55 2.03
CA ARG A 62 27.93 9.05 1.37
C ARG A 62 27.75 9.31 -0.11
N GLN A 63 26.86 8.59 -0.77
CA GLN A 63 26.67 8.55 -2.22
C GLN A 63 25.21 8.81 -2.56
N GLY A 64 24.84 8.59 -3.79
CA GLY A 64 23.48 8.62 -4.25
C GLY A 64 23.30 9.42 -5.53
N VAL A 65 22.45 8.92 -6.41
CA VAL A 65 22.11 9.51 -7.69
C VAL A 65 20.59 9.62 -7.80
N ALA A 66 20.11 10.64 -8.52
CA ALA A 66 18.68 10.80 -8.76
C ALA A 66 18.41 11.39 -10.14
N ILE A 67 17.24 11.06 -10.71
CA ILE A 67 16.68 11.73 -11.88
C ILE A 67 15.48 12.55 -11.41
N MET A 68 15.50 13.84 -11.65
CA MET A 68 14.36 14.71 -11.42
C MET A 68 13.82 15.19 -12.76
N MET A 69 12.50 15.08 -12.96
CA MET A 69 11.87 15.42 -14.23
C MET A 69 10.56 16.16 -14.03
N ARG A 70 10.15 16.97 -15.01
CA ARG A 70 8.84 17.61 -14.99
C ARG A 70 7.72 16.59 -14.93
N LYS A 71 6.74 16.84 -14.10
CA LYS A 71 5.57 15.97 -13.94
C LYS A 71 4.80 15.74 -15.25
N SER A 72 4.76 16.70 -16.14
CA SER A 72 4.14 16.56 -17.48
C SER A 72 4.77 15.46 -18.33
N LEU A 73 6.03 15.10 -18.05
CA LEU A 73 6.78 14.05 -18.76
C LEU A 73 6.57 12.66 -18.14
N ARG A 74 5.90 12.55 -17.00
CA ARG A 74 5.66 11.26 -16.32
C ARG A 74 5.03 10.20 -17.23
N ARG A 75 4.09 10.61 -18.08
CA ARG A 75 3.40 9.72 -19.03
C ARG A 75 4.33 9.04 -20.04
N PHE A 76 5.51 9.58 -20.25
CA PHE A 76 6.51 9.03 -21.16
C PHE A 76 7.51 8.06 -20.48
N VAL A 77 7.44 7.91 -19.17
CA VAL A 77 8.28 6.96 -18.42
C VAL A 77 7.70 5.57 -18.59
N VAL A 78 8.46 4.67 -19.19
CA VAL A 78 8.10 3.26 -19.36
C VAL A 78 8.38 2.50 -18.07
N ASN A 79 9.62 2.58 -17.58
CA ASN A 79 10.06 2.05 -16.29
C ASN A 79 11.33 2.77 -15.82
N TRP A 80 11.70 2.54 -14.57
CA TRP A 80 12.97 2.99 -14.02
C TRP A 80 13.52 1.94 -13.05
N GLU A 81 14.82 1.94 -12.85
CA GLU A 81 15.55 0.97 -12.05
C GLU A 81 16.64 1.66 -11.22
N ALA A 82 16.72 1.33 -9.94
CA ALA A 82 17.86 1.66 -9.08
C ALA A 82 18.88 0.53 -9.20
N VAL A 83 19.81 0.63 -10.16
CA VAL A 83 20.81 -0.42 -10.44
C VAL A 83 21.68 -0.64 -9.20
N ASN A 84 22.33 0.43 -8.72
CA ASN A 84 23.07 0.45 -7.46
C ASN A 84 23.09 1.88 -6.88
N GLN A 85 23.84 2.14 -5.82
CA GLN A 85 23.92 3.45 -5.18
C GLN A 85 24.55 4.57 -6.04
N ARG A 86 25.13 4.22 -7.20
CA ARG A 86 25.82 5.14 -8.12
C ARG A 86 25.19 5.22 -9.49
N ILE A 87 24.33 4.26 -9.85
CA ILE A 87 23.70 4.16 -11.18
C ILE A 87 22.20 4.04 -11.02
N ILE A 88 21.48 4.92 -11.70
CA ILE A 88 20.03 4.88 -11.89
C ILE A 88 19.72 4.87 -13.38
N LYS A 89 18.78 4.02 -13.79
CA LYS A 89 18.37 3.81 -15.19
C LYS A 89 16.90 4.16 -15.35
N MET A 90 16.57 4.88 -16.40
CA MET A 90 15.19 5.24 -16.73
C MET A 90 14.91 5.06 -18.21
N ASN A 91 13.88 4.29 -18.52
CA ASN A 91 13.43 4.08 -19.89
C ASN A 91 12.26 5.02 -20.21
N LEU A 92 12.43 5.79 -21.28
CA LEU A 92 11.48 6.80 -21.73
C LEU A 92 11.01 6.48 -23.15
N ASN A 93 9.80 6.90 -23.49
CA ASN A 93 9.30 6.95 -24.87
C ASN A 93 8.86 8.39 -25.18
N LEU A 94 9.80 9.25 -25.55
CA LEU A 94 9.58 10.67 -25.77
C LEU A 94 9.33 10.92 -27.28
N TYR A 95 8.13 11.35 -27.62
CA TYR A 95 7.76 11.72 -29.00
C TYR A 95 8.09 10.63 -30.04
N GLY A 96 7.88 9.35 -29.69
CA GLY A 96 8.18 8.20 -30.56
C GLY A 96 9.63 7.72 -30.51
N HIS A 97 10.52 8.42 -29.79
CA HIS A 97 11.91 7.99 -29.56
C HIS A 97 12.01 7.17 -28.28
N LYS A 98 12.49 5.93 -28.39
CA LYS A 98 12.77 5.04 -27.25
C LYS A 98 14.13 5.41 -26.67
N ILE A 99 14.20 5.94 -25.47
CA ILE A 99 15.41 6.43 -24.82
C ILE A 99 15.66 5.65 -23.53
N THR A 100 16.92 5.30 -23.27
CA THR A 100 17.38 4.89 -21.96
C THR A 100 18.32 5.95 -21.41
N LEU A 101 17.91 6.60 -20.31
CA LEU A 101 18.71 7.59 -19.59
C LEU A 101 19.39 6.92 -18.39
N PHE A 102 20.69 7.01 -18.31
CA PHE A 102 21.48 6.65 -17.14
C PHE A 102 21.89 7.91 -16.38
N GLY A 103 21.55 7.96 -15.09
CA GLY A 103 22.11 8.91 -14.15
C GLY A 103 23.26 8.23 -13.41
N VAL A 104 24.46 8.83 -13.43
CA VAL A 104 25.67 8.17 -12.95
C VAL A 104 26.45 9.07 -12.00
N TYR A 105 26.91 8.52 -10.86
CA TYR A 105 27.85 9.16 -9.93
C TYR A 105 29.12 8.31 -9.81
N GLY A 106 30.16 8.71 -10.51
CA GLY A 106 31.44 8.02 -10.58
C GLY A 106 32.15 7.87 -9.24
N VAL A 107 33.08 6.95 -9.18
CA VAL A 107 34.00 6.81 -8.04
C VAL A 107 35.04 7.91 -8.07
N ASN A 108 35.53 8.33 -6.91
CA ASN A 108 36.60 9.33 -6.82
C ASN A 108 37.90 8.77 -7.42
N ASP A 109 38.77 9.65 -7.90
CA ASP A 109 40.05 9.25 -8.52
C ASP A 109 41.04 8.61 -7.53
N ASP A 110 40.91 8.92 -6.25
CA ASP A 110 41.67 8.32 -5.14
C ASP A 110 41.16 6.95 -4.68
N ALA A 111 40.07 6.43 -5.29
CA ALA A 111 39.58 5.10 -4.98
C ALA A 111 40.55 4.00 -5.43
N THR A 112 40.48 2.82 -4.78
CA THR A 112 41.28 1.66 -5.16
C THR A 112 40.91 1.16 -6.56
N VAL A 113 41.88 0.56 -7.27
CA VAL A 113 41.69 0.02 -8.62
C VAL A 113 40.48 -0.92 -8.69
N ALA A 114 40.33 -1.83 -7.74
CA ALA A 114 39.22 -2.78 -7.71
C ALA A 114 37.84 -2.10 -7.62
N VAL A 115 37.72 -0.99 -6.89
CA VAL A 115 36.46 -0.23 -6.78
C VAL A 115 36.17 0.53 -8.08
N LYS A 116 37.21 1.01 -8.76
CA LYS A 116 37.08 1.64 -10.08
C LYS A 116 36.64 0.59 -11.11
N ASP A 117 37.34 -0.55 -11.16
CA ASP A 117 37.03 -1.65 -12.09
C ASP A 117 35.57 -2.07 -11.96
N GLN A 118 35.13 -2.39 -10.76
CA GLN A 118 33.75 -2.80 -10.51
C GLN A 118 32.72 -1.74 -10.95
N PHE A 119 32.98 -0.45 -10.70
CA PHE A 119 32.06 0.62 -11.11
C PHE A 119 31.96 0.73 -12.64
N PHE A 120 33.08 0.67 -13.34
CA PHE A 120 33.08 0.80 -14.78
C PHE A 120 32.56 -0.48 -15.47
N GLU A 121 32.76 -1.65 -14.87
CA GLU A 121 32.14 -2.93 -15.29
C GLU A 121 30.62 -2.87 -15.14
N ASP A 122 30.12 -2.47 -13.97
CA ASP A 122 28.67 -2.31 -13.74
C ASP A 122 28.04 -1.37 -14.78
N LEU A 123 28.70 -0.24 -15.08
CA LEU A 123 28.20 0.73 -16.05
C LEU A 123 28.21 0.13 -17.48
N ASN A 124 29.26 -0.55 -17.85
CA ASN A 124 29.43 -1.20 -19.16
C ASN A 124 28.38 -2.31 -19.38
N GLU A 125 28.18 -3.15 -18.37
CA GLU A 125 27.17 -4.22 -18.38
C GLU A 125 25.75 -3.65 -18.57
N GLU A 126 25.39 -2.58 -17.84
CA GLU A 126 24.08 -1.97 -17.95
C GLU A 126 23.83 -1.26 -19.28
N ILE A 127 24.87 -0.67 -19.90
CA ILE A 127 24.76 -0.10 -21.25
C ILE A 127 24.59 -1.22 -22.28
N THR A 128 25.29 -2.34 -22.12
CA THR A 128 25.20 -3.51 -23.02
C THR A 128 23.81 -4.14 -23.00
N LYS A 129 23.13 -4.18 -21.85
CA LYS A 129 21.76 -4.68 -21.71
C LYS A 129 20.70 -3.84 -22.43
N VAL A 130 21.06 -2.67 -22.95
CA VAL A 130 20.09 -1.82 -23.62
C VAL A 130 19.77 -2.36 -25.01
N ALA A 131 18.50 -2.69 -25.25
CA ALA A 131 18.03 -3.25 -26.52
C ALA A 131 18.42 -2.40 -27.73
N ALA A 132 18.75 -3.06 -28.82
CA ALA A 132 19.01 -2.40 -30.10
C ALA A 132 17.83 -1.52 -30.53
N GLY A 133 18.14 -0.34 -31.07
CA GLY A 133 17.12 0.64 -31.48
C GLY A 133 16.62 1.58 -30.37
N ARG A 134 17.15 1.50 -29.16
CA ARG A 134 16.96 2.53 -28.13
C ARG A 134 18.13 3.52 -28.13
N GLU A 135 17.80 4.81 -28.04
CA GLU A 135 18.83 5.85 -27.80
C GLU A 135 19.37 5.71 -26.39
N VAL A 136 20.66 5.90 -26.22
CA VAL A 136 21.33 5.87 -24.90
C VAL A 136 21.87 7.25 -24.58
N ILE A 137 21.50 7.75 -23.40
CA ILE A 137 22.06 8.99 -22.83
C ILE A 137 22.61 8.65 -21.46
N VAL A 138 23.90 8.92 -21.23
CA VAL A 138 24.53 8.82 -19.90
C VAL A 138 24.87 10.23 -19.43
N MET A 139 24.42 10.57 -18.23
CA MET A 139 24.66 11.89 -17.63
C MET A 139 25.01 11.75 -16.16
N GLY A 140 25.93 12.59 -15.70
CA GLY A 140 26.31 12.62 -14.29
C GLY A 140 27.69 13.19 -14.06
N ASP A 141 28.11 13.15 -12.80
CA ASP A 141 29.46 13.38 -12.36
C ASP A 141 30.21 12.04 -12.38
N LEU A 142 31.15 11.89 -13.29
CA LEU A 142 31.92 10.65 -13.48
C LEU A 142 33.28 10.67 -12.79
N ASN A 143 33.65 11.79 -12.17
CA ASN A 143 34.98 12.01 -11.55
C ASN A 143 36.16 11.64 -12.52
N SER A 144 35.91 11.77 -13.81
CA SER A 144 36.80 11.41 -14.92
C SER A 144 37.29 12.66 -15.62
N ARG A 145 38.58 12.77 -15.92
CA ARG A 145 39.17 13.82 -16.74
C ARG A 145 39.60 13.19 -18.08
N THR A 146 38.90 13.55 -19.15
CA THR A 146 39.03 12.86 -20.45
C THR A 146 39.96 13.55 -21.45
N GLY A 147 40.49 14.69 -21.06
CA GLY A 147 41.39 15.45 -21.93
C GLY A 147 40.69 16.08 -23.14
N ARG A 148 41.48 16.46 -24.14
CA ARG A 148 41.06 16.89 -25.48
C ARG A 148 41.80 16.13 -26.54
N ARG A 149 41.10 15.78 -27.64
CA ARG A 149 41.72 15.04 -28.76
C ARG A 149 41.15 15.55 -30.08
N VAL A 150 42.05 15.93 -30.98
CA VAL A 150 41.67 16.32 -32.35
C VAL A 150 41.42 15.04 -33.17
N ASN A 151 40.41 15.03 -34.02
CA ASN A 151 40.05 13.90 -34.89
C ASN A 151 39.64 12.61 -34.13
N CYS A 152 39.29 12.70 -32.85
CA CYS A 152 38.80 11.57 -32.07
C CYS A 152 37.26 11.52 -32.10
N LYS A 153 36.67 10.34 -32.33
CA LYS A 153 35.23 10.15 -32.36
C LYS A 153 34.62 10.15 -30.96
N VAL A 154 35.38 9.83 -29.92
CA VAL A 154 34.93 9.70 -28.54
C VAL A 154 35.07 11.02 -27.79
N VAL A 155 36.25 11.66 -27.84
CA VAL A 155 36.59 12.90 -27.14
C VAL A 155 36.80 14.00 -28.15
N GLY A 156 36.16 15.15 -27.97
CA GLY A 156 36.28 16.29 -28.87
C GLY A 156 37.53 17.16 -28.59
N PRO A 157 37.81 18.13 -29.49
CA PRO A 157 38.97 19.00 -29.41
C PRO A 157 38.88 20.10 -28.34
N PHE A 158 37.70 20.34 -27.73
CA PHE A 158 37.44 21.46 -26.82
C PHE A 158 37.40 21.05 -25.34
N GLY A 159 37.97 19.87 -24.97
CA GLY A 159 38.11 19.40 -23.59
C GLY A 159 39.11 20.18 -22.76
N GLU A 160 39.49 19.71 -21.58
CA GLU A 160 40.63 20.17 -20.78
C GLU A 160 41.89 19.37 -21.20
N ASP A 161 43.09 19.79 -20.74
CA ASP A 161 44.33 19.14 -21.14
C ASP A 161 44.64 17.86 -20.36
N ALA A 162 44.15 17.78 -19.13
CA ALA A 162 44.45 16.67 -18.23
C ALA A 162 43.57 15.44 -18.44
N VAL A 163 44.19 14.28 -18.31
CA VAL A 163 43.53 12.98 -18.26
C VAL A 163 43.89 12.31 -16.94
N ASN A 164 42.93 11.62 -16.31
CA ASN A 164 43.19 10.79 -15.13
C ASN A 164 42.78 9.33 -15.39
N ASP A 165 43.06 8.44 -14.45
CA ASP A 165 42.81 7.00 -14.60
C ASP A 165 41.31 6.71 -14.86
N ASN A 166 40.41 7.40 -14.16
CA ASN A 166 38.96 7.30 -14.45
C ASN A 166 38.61 7.81 -15.86
N GLY A 167 39.34 8.82 -16.35
CA GLY A 167 39.17 9.35 -17.71
C GLY A 167 39.56 8.34 -18.79
N ASP A 168 40.70 7.67 -18.63
CA ASP A 168 41.12 6.62 -19.55
C ASP A 168 40.11 5.46 -19.61
N ARG A 169 39.63 4.99 -18.47
CA ARG A 169 38.58 3.95 -18.38
C ARG A 169 37.27 4.39 -19.05
N LEU A 170 36.86 5.64 -18.83
CA LEU A 170 35.66 6.17 -19.47
C LEU A 170 35.81 6.26 -21.01
N ILE A 171 36.99 6.67 -21.50
CA ILE A 171 37.28 6.72 -22.93
C ILE A 171 37.28 5.31 -23.54
N GLU A 172 37.82 4.32 -22.84
CA GLU A 172 37.82 2.92 -23.27
C GLU A 172 36.38 2.39 -23.44
N ILE A 173 35.53 2.53 -22.42
CA ILE A 173 34.12 2.12 -22.51
C ILE A 173 33.41 2.85 -23.63
N CYS A 174 33.59 4.16 -23.73
CA CYS A 174 32.93 4.94 -24.80
C CYS A 174 33.40 4.49 -26.18
N SER A 175 34.68 4.09 -26.33
CA SER A 175 35.21 3.54 -27.57
C SER A 175 34.58 2.18 -27.89
N GLN A 176 34.53 1.27 -26.93
CA GLN A 176 33.98 -0.09 -27.08
C GLN A 176 32.46 -0.04 -27.41
N MET A 177 31.73 0.86 -26.81
CA MET A 177 30.26 1.01 -26.93
C MET A 177 29.83 1.99 -28.03
N GLU A 178 30.77 2.45 -28.88
CA GLU A 178 30.52 3.46 -29.91
C GLU A 178 29.82 4.71 -29.37
N MET A 179 30.29 5.24 -28.25
CA MET A 179 29.71 6.41 -27.60
C MET A 179 30.60 7.66 -27.75
N ARG A 180 29.98 8.83 -27.56
CA ARG A 180 30.63 10.14 -27.71
C ARG A 180 30.41 10.98 -26.45
N ILE A 181 31.48 11.55 -25.88
CA ILE A 181 31.48 12.46 -24.75
C ILE A 181 31.27 13.89 -25.26
N LEU A 182 30.05 14.40 -25.17
CA LEU A 182 29.62 15.59 -25.91
C LEU A 182 30.29 16.88 -25.47
N ASN A 183 30.71 17.02 -24.20
CA ASN A 183 31.30 18.24 -23.65
C ASN A 183 32.44 18.79 -24.50
N GLY A 184 33.28 17.92 -25.02
CA GLY A 184 34.46 18.28 -25.82
C GLY A 184 34.17 18.63 -27.29
N PHE A 185 32.93 18.44 -27.77
CA PHE A 185 32.56 18.71 -29.17
C PHE A 185 31.97 20.10 -29.39
N PHE A 186 31.69 20.85 -28.31
CA PHE A 186 31.15 22.21 -28.37
C PHE A 186 32.20 23.20 -27.90
N GLN A 187 32.51 24.18 -28.76
CA GLN A 187 33.47 25.26 -28.42
C GLN A 187 32.80 26.27 -27.47
N HIS A 188 33.40 26.50 -26.31
CA HIS A 188 32.94 27.46 -25.34
C HIS A 188 34.07 28.25 -24.69
N LYS A 189 33.76 29.45 -24.22
CA LYS A 189 34.65 30.21 -23.34
C LYS A 189 34.89 29.42 -22.04
N ASP A 190 36.03 29.56 -21.40
CA ASP A 190 36.41 28.84 -20.17
C ASP A 190 35.35 28.92 -19.07
N ILE A 191 34.64 30.05 -18.95
CA ILE A 191 33.56 30.24 -17.98
C ILE A 191 32.34 29.32 -18.21
N HIS A 192 32.20 28.74 -19.37
CA HIS A 192 31.10 27.83 -19.78
C HIS A 192 31.55 26.38 -20.02
N LYS A 193 32.81 26.07 -19.68
CA LYS A 193 33.46 24.79 -19.97
C LYS A 193 33.65 23.91 -18.72
N TYR A 194 34.22 24.52 -17.65
CA TYR A 194 34.56 23.79 -16.43
C TYR A 194 33.35 23.53 -15.54
N THR A 195 33.11 22.26 -15.22
CA THR A 195 31.95 21.84 -14.41
C THR A 195 32.23 21.91 -12.91
N TRP A 196 33.48 21.72 -12.49
CA TRP A 196 33.94 21.83 -11.11
C TRP A 196 35.02 22.92 -10.95
N VAL A 197 34.90 23.69 -9.88
CA VAL A 197 35.84 24.78 -9.59
C VAL A 197 36.09 24.90 -8.10
N GLN A 198 37.35 24.82 -7.70
CA GLN A 198 37.83 25.12 -6.33
C GLN A 198 38.60 26.43 -6.27
N PRO A 199 37.91 27.55 -6.00
CA PRO A 199 38.52 28.88 -6.09
C PRO A 199 39.68 29.14 -5.10
N THR A 200 39.70 28.43 -3.96
CA THR A 200 40.74 28.58 -2.91
C THR A 200 42.10 28.05 -3.35
N ARG A 201 42.12 27.08 -4.29
CA ARG A 201 43.34 26.47 -4.83
C ARG A 201 43.56 26.76 -6.32
N GLY A 202 42.67 27.55 -6.94
CA GLY A 202 42.72 27.82 -8.38
C GLY A 202 42.47 26.63 -9.28
N LEU A 203 41.93 25.52 -8.72
CA LEU A 203 41.72 24.29 -9.47
C LEU A 203 40.37 24.32 -10.20
N LYS A 204 40.35 23.80 -11.43
CA LYS A 204 39.16 23.66 -12.26
C LYS A 204 39.23 22.39 -13.08
N SER A 205 38.10 21.73 -13.32
CA SER A 205 38.04 20.46 -14.09
C SER A 205 36.69 20.26 -14.76
N ILE A 206 36.68 19.38 -15.78
CA ILE A 206 35.48 18.89 -16.45
C ILE A 206 35.31 17.45 -15.99
N ILE A 207 34.35 17.20 -15.08
CA ILE A 207 34.09 15.87 -14.52
C ILE A 207 32.63 15.46 -14.59
N ASP A 208 31.73 16.39 -14.90
CA ASP A 208 30.33 16.11 -15.20
C ASP A 208 30.14 16.05 -16.72
N TYR A 209 29.47 15.01 -17.23
CA TYR A 209 29.38 14.73 -18.65
C TYR A 209 27.98 14.45 -19.15
N VAL A 210 27.80 14.63 -20.47
CA VAL A 210 26.69 14.15 -21.28
C VAL A 210 27.26 13.27 -22.39
N ILE A 211 26.87 11.99 -22.40
CA ILE A 211 27.42 10.99 -23.32
C ILE A 211 26.28 10.33 -24.09
N VAL A 212 26.43 10.17 -25.39
CA VAL A 212 25.44 9.55 -26.27
C VAL A 212 26.10 8.58 -27.26
N ARG A 213 25.33 7.69 -27.91
CA ARG A 213 25.84 6.85 -28.99
C ARG A 213 26.27 7.67 -30.21
N HIS A 214 27.26 7.24 -30.97
CA HIS A 214 27.68 7.86 -32.22
C HIS A 214 26.54 7.95 -33.23
N ALA A 215 25.80 6.85 -33.38
CA ALA A 215 24.67 6.73 -34.31
C ALA A 215 23.36 7.30 -33.76
N THR A 216 23.41 8.19 -32.75
CA THR A 216 22.20 8.78 -32.17
C THR A 216 21.41 9.59 -33.18
N LYS A 217 20.09 9.40 -33.20
CA LYS A 217 19.14 10.18 -33.97
C LYS A 217 18.75 11.49 -33.28
N LEU A 218 19.13 11.67 -32.02
CA LEU A 218 18.89 12.87 -31.25
C LEU A 218 19.82 13.99 -31.72
N LYS A 219 19.27 15.17 -31.98
CA LYS A 219 20.07 16.35 -32.31
C LYS A 219 20.41 17.12 -31.04
N VAL A 220 21.59 16.88 -30.47
CA VAL A 220 22.08 17.70 -29.37
C VAL A 220 22.63 19.01 -29.96
N GLN A 221 21.94 20.10 -29.62
CA GLN A 221 22.24 21.43 -30.17
C GLN A 221 23.37 22.13 -29.41
N GLN A 222 23.44 21.90 -28.09
CA GLN A 222 24.42 22.55 -27.23
C GLN A 222 24.61 21.71 -25.95
N VAL A 223 25.86 21.66 -25.48
CA VAL A 223 26.22 21.19 -24.12
C VAL A 223 27.12 22.26 -23.49
N ARG A 224 26.64 22.91 -22.41
CA ARG A 224 27.41 24.02 -21.78
C ARG A 224 27.11 24.15 -20.29
N VAL A 225 28.09 24.69 -19.55
CA VAL A 225 28.00 25.02 -18.14
C VAL A 225 27.25 26.32 -17.89
N TYR A 226 26.29 26.29 -16.98
CA TYR A 226 25.51 27.42 -16.51
C TYR A 226 25.91 27.77 -15.06
N ARG A 227 26.48 28.96 -14.85
CA ARG A 227 26.94 29.42 -13.53
C ARG A 227 25.89 30.19 -12.74
N GLY A 228 24.80 30.55 -13.36
CA GLY A 228 23.67 31.28 -12.75
C GLY A 228 22.94 30.52 -11.67
N LEU A 229 22.91 29.15 -11.78
CA LEU A 229 22.28 28.29 -10.78
C LEU A 229 23.21 28.07 -9.59
N SER A 230 22.68 28.16 -8.38
CA SER A 230 23.43 27.96 -7.16
C SER A 230 22.63 27.21 -6.09
N CYS A 231 23.17 26.09 -5.65
CA CYS A 231 22.68 25.36 -4.46
C CYS A 231 23.78 25.23 -3.39
N GLY A 232 24.86 26.03 -3.50
CA GLY A 232 26.00 25.94 -2.59
C GLY A 232 26.86 24.69 -2.79
N SER A 233 26.93 24.18 -4.03
CA SER A 233 27.91 23.19 -4.50
C SER A 233 29.10 23.90 -5.15
N ASP A 234 30.26 23.25 -5.23
CA ASP A 234 31.43 23.65 -6.01
C ASP A 234 31.34 23.16 -7.47
N HIS A 235 30.29 22.35 -7.80
CA HIS A 235 29.94 22.02 -9.16
C HIS A 235 28.95 23.03 -9.74
N HIS A 236 29.14 23.36 -11.01
CA HIS A 236 28.21 24.14 -11.81
C HIS A 236 27.24 23.23 -12.55
N PHE A 237 26.05 23.74 -12.84
CA PHE A 237 25.04 23.02 -13.61
C PHE A 237 25.49 22.85 -15.07
N LEU A 238 25.52 21.62 -15.57
CA LEU A 238 25.76 21.30 -16.98
C LEU A 238 24.42 21.10 -17.68
N ARG A 239 24.17 21.87 -18.73
CA ARG A 239 22.95 21.85 -19.54
C ARG A 239 23.22 21.27 -20.92
N ALA A 240 22.28 20.44 -21.43
CA ALA A 240 22.23 19.95 -22.79
C ALA A 240 20.87 20.27 -23.41
N ASP A 241 20.87 20.94 -24.54
CA ASP A 241 19.66 21.21 -25.31
C ASP A 241 19.52 20.15 -26.42
N VAL A 242 18.46 19.33 -26.30
CA VAL A 242 18.22 18.17 -27.17
C VAL A 242 16.95 18.38 -27.99
N ALA A 243 17.06 18.32 -29.31
CA ALA A 243 15.95 18.33 -30.25
C ALA A 243 15.62 16.90 -30.73
N PHE A 244 14.34 16.60 -30.79
CA PHE A 244 13.81 15.30 -31.26
C PHE A 244 13.35 15.48 -32.72
N PRO A 245 14.01 14.84 -33.71
CA PRO A 245 13.55 14.89 -35.10
C PRO A 245 12.15 14.29 -35.20
N VAL A 246 11.22 15.02 -35.80
CA VAL A 246 9.89 14.49 -36.08
C VAL A 246 10.03 13.39 -37.13
N LYS A 247 9.64 12.15 -36.81
CA LYS A 247 9.50 11.12 -37.87
C LYS A 247 8.40 11.59 -38.83
N GLY A 248 8.77 11.88 -40.06
CA GLY A 248 7.85 12.27 -41.10
C GLY A 248 6.77 11.20 -41.28
N SER A 249 5.59 11.39 -40.76
CA SER A 249 4.41 10.66 -41.19
C SER A 249 3.91 11.31 -42.50
N LYS A 250 3.73 10.51 -43.54
CA LYS A 250 3.13 10.92 -44.79
C LYS A 250 1.62 11.22 -44.68
N ASP A 251 1.10 11.42 -43.47
CA ASP A 251 -0.30 11.83 -43.27
C ASP A 251 -0.31 13.13 -42.46
N LYS A 252 -0.32 14.23 -43.22
CA LYS A 252 -0.73 15.53 -42.72
C LYS A 252 -2.25 15.53 -42.53
N GLN A 253 -2.71 15.02 -41.39
CA GLN A 253 -4.00 15.44 -40.85
C GLN A 253 -3.76 16.53 -39.79
N PRO A 254 -4.55 17.65 -39.85
CA PRO A 254 -4.36 18.76 -38.95
C PRO A 254 -4.54 18.33 -37.48
N MET A 255 -3.75 18.93 -36.58
CA MET A 255 -3.73 18.66 -35.11
C MET A 255 -5.12 18.75 -34.42
N GLN A 256 -6.15 19.23 -35.11
CA GLN A 256 -7.51 19.32 -34.58
C GLN A 256 -8.29 17.99 -34.59
N GLN A 257 -7.91 16.99 -35.41
CA GLN A 257 -8.61 15.69 -35.43
C GLN A 257 -8.03 14.61 -34.52
N GLN A 258 -6.83 14.79 -33.94
CA GLN A 258 -6.31 13.87 -32.92
C GLN A 258 -6.93 14.09 -31.53
N GLN A 259 -7.61 15.21 -31.29
CA GLN A 259 -8.40 15.43 -30.09
C GLN A 259 -9.75 14.68 -30.08
N GLN A 260 -10.24 14.23 -31.24
CA GLN A 260 -11.53 13.52 -31.34
C GLN A 260 -11.41 11.97 -31.25
N ARG A 261 -10.21 11.40 -31.25
CA ARG A 261 -9.98 9.94 -30.96
C ARG A 261 -9.52 9.62 -29.57
N GLN A 262 -9.46 10.57 -28.67
CA GLN A 262 -9.45 10.30 -27.24
C GLN A 262 -10.90 10.02 -26.86
N GLY A 263 -11.25 8.73 -26.73
CA GLY A 263 -12.50 8.33 -26.11
C GLY A 263 -12.72 9.19 -24.87
N SER A 264 -13.92 9.69 -24.72
CA SER A 264 -14.38 10.56 -23.64
C SER A 264 -13.76 10.12 -22.30
N GLN A 265 -12.68 10.78 -21.90
CA GLN A 265 -12.25 10.73 -20.52
C GLN A 265 -13.39 11.39 -19.75
N GLU A 266 -14.22 10.59 -19.10
CA GLU A 266 -15.11 11.09 -18.06
C GLU A 266 -14.23 11.87 -17.09
N GLN A 267 -14.28 13.20 -17.16
CA GLN A 267 -13.56 14.07 -16.24
C GLN A 267 -14.15 13.83 -14.87
N GLU A 268 -13.39 13.21 -13.95
CA GLU A 268 -13.82 13.05 -12.57
C GLU A 268 -14.19 14.42 -12.00
N VAL A 269 -15.48 14.61 -11.75
CA VAL A 269 -16.01 15.82 -11.12
C VAL A 269 -15.80 15.70 -9.62
N TRP A 270 -15.10 16.67 -9.05
CA TRP A 270 -14.85 16.73 -7.61
C TRP A 270 -15.70 17.81 -6.96
N TYR A 271 -16.39 17.46 -5.89
CA TYR A 271 -17.21 18.38 -5.10
C TYR A 271 -16.54 18.73 -3.78
N ASN A 272 -16.81 19.91 -3.23
CA ASN A 272 -16.38 20.27 -1.88
C ASN A 272 -17.29 19.58 -0.83
N ILE A 273 -17.03 18.29 -0.60
CA ILE A 273 -17.84 17.44 0.28
C ILE A 273 -17.80 17.93 1.74
N GLU A 274 -16.70 18.57 2.17
CA GLU A 274 -16.55 19.10 3.53
C GLU A 274 -17.60 20.19 3.83
N SER A 275 -18.07 20.90 2.82
CA SER A 275 -19.13 21.93 2.98
C SER A 275 -20.50 21.35 3.40
N LEU A 276 -20.76 20.05 3.21
CA LEU A 276 -21.96 19.38 3.71
C LEU A 276 -22.04 19.29 5.25
N GLU A 277 -20.94 19.55 5.95
CA GLU A 277 -20.94 19.69 7.42
C GLU A 277 -21.69 20.94 7.87
N HIS A 278 -21.80 21.97 7.02
CA HIS A 278 -22.58 23.18 7.30
C HIS A 278 -24.08 22.94 7.06
N PRO A 279 -24.94 23.15 8.08
CA PRO A 279 -26.38 22.88 7.98
C PRO A 279 -27.05 23.61 6.81
N SER A 280 -26.67 24.86 6.53
CA SER A 280 -27.25 25.68 5.45
C SER A 280 -26.93 25.11 4.06
N VAL A 281 -25.69 24.68 3.83
CA VAL A 281 -25.28 24.07 2.55
C VAL A 281 -25.95 22.72 2.33
N LYS A 282 -26.06 21.93 3.41
CA LYS A 282 -26.78 20.66 3.37
C LYS A 282 -28.30 20.87 3.10
N ALA A 283 -28.90 21.88 3.67
CA ALA A 283 -30.29 22.22 3.42
C ALA A 283 -30.50 22.68 1.97
N LEU A 284 -29.60 23.51 1.43
CA LEU A 284 -29.62 23.93 0.04
C LEU A 284 -29.48 22.71 -0.92
N TYR A 285 -28.53 21.81 -0.67
CA TYR A 285 -28.36 20.59 -1.46
C TYR A 285 -29.67 19.76 -1.47
N ARG A 286 -30.30 19.54 -0.32
CA ARG A 286 -31.55 18.81 -0.19
C ARG A 286 -32.69 19.47 -0.97
N LYS A 287 -32.84 20.78 -0.83
CA LYS A 287 -33.86 21.55 -1.55
C LYS A 287 -33.69 21.40 -3.07
N ARG A 288 -32.45 21.60 -3.57
CA ARG A 288 -32.16 21.46 -5.02
C ARG A 288 -32.37 20.04 -5.52
N LEU A 289 -32.03 19.05 -4.71
CA LEU A 289 -32.23 17.64 -5.04
C LEU A 289 -33.73 17.31 -5.16
N ASP A 290 -34.58 17.76 -4.21
CA ASP A 290 -36.01 17.54 -4.26
C ASP A 290 -36.68 18.24 -5.43
N GLU A 291 -36.27 19.47 -5.74
CA GLU A 291 -36.76 20.23 -6.91
C GLU A 291 -36.47 19.46 -8.21
N LYS A 292 -35.25 18.89 -8.36
CA LYS A 292 -34.84 18.15 -9.57
C LYS A 292 -35.48 16.76 -9.69
N LEU A 293 -35.67 16.07 -8.59
CA LEU A 293 -36.32 14.76 -8.59
C LEU A 293 -37.83 14.86 -8.95
N GLY A 294 -38.44 16.05 -8.81
CA GLY A 294 -39.83 16.27 -9.22
C GLY A 294 -40.78 15.13 -8.79
N ASN A 295 -41.56 14.61 -9.72
CA ASN A 295 -42.47 13.48 -9.47
C ASN A 295 -41.80 12.10 -9.75
N GLY A 296 -40.47 12.07 -9.99
CA GLY A 296 -39.76 10.88 -10.38
C GLY A 296 -39.71 10.69 -11.89
N SER A 297 -39.04 9.63 -12.31
CA SER A 297 -39.00 9.20 -13.74
C SER A 297 -39.74 7.89 -13.90
N SER A 298 -40.50 7.75 -14.98
CA SER A 298 -41.08 6.49 -15.47
C SER A 298 -40.21 6.05 -16.65
N GLY A 299 -40.01 4.74 -16.82
CA GLY A 299 -39.18 4.19 -17.90
C GLY A 299 -38.39 2.94 -17.45
N THR A 300 -37.45 2.56 -18.25
CA THR A 300 -36.55 1.44 -17.96
C THR A 300 -35.67 1.71 -16.74
N THR A 301 -35.16 0.69 -16.10
CA THR A 301 -34.25 0.80 -14.95
C THR A 301 -32.99 1.61 -15.27
N GLU A 302 -32.50 1.55 -16.49
CA GLU A 302 -31.37 2.34 -16.95
C GLU A 302 -31.70 3.84 -17.03
N GLU A 303 -32.87 4.20 -17.63
CA GLU A 303 -33.32 5.59 -17.72
C GLU A 303 -33.58 6.19 -16.36
N GLN A 304 -34.25 5.47 -15.47
CA GLN A 304 -34.48 5.91 -14.08
C GLN A 304 -33.16 6.12 -13.32
N TYR A 305 -32.19 5.23 -13.50
CA TYR A 305 -30.88 5.37 -12.87
C TYR A 305 -30.12 6.61 -13.40
N GLN A 306 -30.07 6.82 -14.70
CA GLN A 306 -29.43 8.00 -15.29
C GLN A 306 -30.07 9.30 -14.82
N PHE A 307 -31.41 9.34 -14.75
CA PHE A 307 -32.15 10.48 -14.21
C PHE A 307 -31.76 10.78 -12.74
N ILE A 308 -31.75 9.77 -11.86
CA ILE A 308 -31.38 9.94 -10.46
C ILE A 308 -29.92 10.43 -10.35
N LYS A 309 -29.02 9.85 -11.13
CA LYS A 309 -27.61 10.23 -11.19
C LYS A 309 -27.44 11.70 -11.58
N GLU A 310 -28.11 12.15 -12.64
CA GLU A 310 -28.08 13.54 -13.10
C GLU A 310 -28.65 14.51 -12.06
N CYS A 311 -29.75 14.17 -11.39
CA CYS A 311 -30.31 14.96 -10.30
C CYS A 311 -29.31 15.15 -9.16
N ILE A 312 -28.62 14.07 -8.73
CA ILE A 312 -27.62 14.14 -7.67
C ILE A 312 -26.43 15.02 -8.08
N HIS A 313 -25.90 14.83 -9.29
CA HIS A 313 -24.76 15.61 -9.77
C HIS A 313 -25.10 17.09 -9.98
N SER A 314 -26.28 17.39 -10.54
CA SER A 314 -26.73 18.75 -10.76
C SER A 314 -26.98 19.48 -9.44
N ALA A 315 -27.67 18.85 -8.48
CA ALA A 315 -27.89 19.43 -7.15
C ALA A 315 -26.56 19.65 -6.39
N ALA A 316 -25.62 18.71 -6.49
CA ALA A 316 -24.29 18.84 -5.90
C ALA A 316 -23.47 19.98 -6.55
N LYS A 317 -23.54 20.12 -7.86
CA LYS A 317 -22.87 21.21 -8.58
C LYS A 317 -23.36 22.59 -8.15
N GLU A 318 -24.68 22.75 -7.96
CA GLU A 318 -25.29 24.02 -7.55
C GLU A 318 -25.02 24.35 -6.07
N ALA A 319 -25.10 23.35 -5.17
CA ALA A 319 -24.98 23.59 -3.74
C ALA A 319 -23.54 23.61 -3.21
N LEU A 320 -22.64 22.80 -3.79
CA LEU A 320 -21.27 22.59 -3.31
C LEU A 320 -20.21 23.20 -4.23
N GLY A 321 -20.58 23.47 -5.50
CA GLY A 321 -19.64 23.87 -6.52
C GLY A 321 -18.73 22.72 -6.99
N VAL A 322 -18.14 22.90 -8.18
CA VAL A 322 -17.19 21.96 -8.77
C VAL A 322 -15.78 22.36 -8.35
N TYR A 323 -15.09 21.47 -7.68
CA TYR A 323 -13.70 21.60 -7.30
C TYR A 323 -12.83 20.87 -8.30
N LYS A 324 -12.02 21.61 -9.05
CA LYS A 324 -10.86 20.99 -9.71
C LYS A 324 -9.79 20.88 -8.61
N PRO A 325 -9.32 19.67 -8.25
CA PRO A 325 -8.18 19.58 -7.39
C PRO A 325 -7.04 20.32 -8.11
N SER A 326 -6.83 21.60 -7.77
CA SER A 326 -5.59 22.23 -8.08
C SER A 326 -4.58 21.35 -7.36
N TYR A 327 -3.65 20.77 -8.08
CA TYR A 327 -2.49 20.21 -7.43
C TYR A 327 -1.91 21.38 -6.63
N LYS A 328 -2.32 21.47 -5.35
CA LYS A 328 -1.77 22.45 -4.41
C LYS A 328 -0.28 22.33 -4.60
N ASP A 329 0.36 23.41 -4.93
CA ASP A 329 1.80 23.54 -4.95
C ASP A 329 2.31 22.78 -3.73
N GLN A 330 2.85 21.54 -3.92
CA GLN A 330 3.19 20.66 -2.80
C GLN A 330 4.53 21.11 -2.21
N ARG A 331 4.62 22.45 -2.02
CA ARG A 331 5.70 23.02 -1.23
C ARG A 331 5.62 22.39 0.17
N PRO A 332 6.74 22.16 0.82
CA PRO A 332 6.73 21.72 2.19
C PRO A 332 5.83 22.64 3.02
N TYR A 333 5.03 22.08 3.93
CA TYR A 333 4.06 22.82 4.77
C TYR A 333 4.66 23.96 5.61
N TRP A 334 5.99 24.04 5.70
CA TRP A 334 6.78 25.09 6.35
C TRP A 334 7.33 26.13 5.36
N TRP A 335 7.05 26.03 4.05
CA TRP A 335 7.51 26.93 3.00
C TRP A 335 6.53 28.10 2.87
N ASP A 336 7.05 29.33 2.89
CA ASP A 336 6.28 30.55 2.72
C ASP A 336 6.98 31.58 1.81
N ARG A 337 6.34 32.73 1.64
CA ARG A 337 6.84 33.81 0.80
C ARG A 337 8.14 34.40 1.32
N GLU A 338 8.34 34.48 2.67
CA GLU A 338 9.57 34.98 3.27
C GLU A 338 10.79 34.16 2.84
N ILE A 339 10.65 32.84 2.75
CA ILE A 339 11.73 31.96 2.26
C ILE A 339 12.02 32.23 0.78
N GLU A 340 10.99 32.47 -0.04
CA GLU A 340 11.17 32.78 -1.48
C GLU A 340 11.92 34.11 -1.67
N ASP A 341 11.54 35.13 -0.93
CA ASP A 341 12.17 36.46 -1.02
C ASP A 341 13.64 36.39 -0.63
N GLU A 342 13.98 35.66 0.44
CA GLU A 342 15.37 35.46 0.85
C GLU A 342 16.21 34.63 -0.13
N ILE A 343 15.58 33.63 -0.80
CA ILE A 343 16.23 32.88 -1.86
C ILE A 343 16.51 33.80 -3.07
N ASN A 344 15.55 34.64 -3.45
CA ASN A 344 15.74 35.60 -4.53
C ASN A 344 16.84 36.60 -4.23
N LEU A 345 16.89 37.12 -3.00
CA LEU A 345 17.97 38.01 -2.56
C LEU A 345 19.35 37.30 -2.61
N LYS A 346 19.41 36.05 -2.16
CA LYS A 346 20.64 35.25 -2.27
C LYS A 346 21.08 35.11 -3.74
N ARG A 347 20.13 34.87 -4.68
CA ARG A 347 20.42 34.79 -6.13
C ARG A 347 21.00 36.08 -6.66
N GLN A 348 20.40 37.24 -6.33
CA GLN A 348 20.92 38.55 -6.73
C GLN A 348 22.36 38.74 -6.23
N LYS A 349 22.63 38.44 -4.95
CA LYS A 349 23.99 38.51 -4.41
C LYS A 349 24.96 37.57 -5.07
N HIS A 350 24.50 36.36 -5.45
CA HIS A 350 25.30 35.42 -6.23
C HIS A 350 25.66 35.96 -7.61
N GLN A 351 24.70 36.54 -8.34
CA GLN A 351 24.91 37.14 -9.67
C GLN A 351 25.90 38.31 -9.61
N ILE A 352 25.75 39.18 -8.59
CA ILE A 352 26.70 40.29 -8.36
C ILE A 352 28.11 39.76 -8.12
N PHE A 353 28.26 38.78 -7.24
CA PHE A 353 29.57 38.14 -6.99
C PHE A 353 30.14 37.49 -8.26
N MET A 354 29.30 36.84 -9.07
CA MET A 354 29.75 36.20 -10.32
C MET A 354 30.25 37.21 -11.35
N SER A 355 29.69 38.43 -11.37
CA SER A 355 30.11 39.50 -12.30
C SER A 355 31.31 40.27 -11.77
N SER A 356 31.33 40.64 -10.51
CA SER A 356 32.37 41.50 -9.89
C SER A 356 33.63 40.74 -9.45
N LYS A 357 33.47 39.47 -9.02
CA LYS A 357 34.49 38.61 -8.40
C LYS A 357 35.19 39.22 -7.16
N ARG A 358 34.64 40.28 -6.59
CA ARG A 358 35.21 40.97 -5.41
C ARG A 358 35.02 40.13 -4.15
N ALA A 359 35.99 40.26 -3.22
CA ALA A 359 35.91 39.53 -1.94
C ALA A 359 34.70 39.98 -1.08
N GLU A 360 34.31 41.21 -1.14
CA GLU A 360 33.15 41.80 -0.45
C GLU A 360 31.85 41.20 -0.91
N ASP A 361 31.65 41.04 -2.24
CA ASP A 361 30.45 40.45 -2.82
C ASP A 361 30.37 38.95 -2.50
N LYS A 362 31.51 38.26 -2.41
CA LYS A 362 31.59 36.88 -1.93
C LYS A 362 31.14 36.76 -0.46
N VAL A 363 31.55 37.71 0.39
CA VAL A 363 31.11 37.77 1.80
C VAL A 363 29.61 38.06 1.88
N ALA A 364 29.08 38.99 1.08
CA ALA A 364 27.68 39.33 1.01
C ALA A 364 26.81 38.12 0.56
N TYR A 365 27.25 37.36 -0.45
CA TYR A 365 26.61 36.12 -0.89
C TYR A 365 26.62 35.06 0.22
N ARG A 366 27.74 34.82 0.90
CA ARG A 366 27.85 33.86 2.02
C ARG A 366 26.93 34.21 3.18
N LYS A 367 26.82 35.52 3.53
CA LYS A 367 25.87 36.00 4.54
C LYS A 367 24.42 35.70 4.14
N ALA A 368 24.04 35.98 2.89
CA ALA A 368 22.69 35.67 2.38
C ALA A 368 22.42 34.15 2.39
N GLN A 369 23.39 33.32 2.02
CA GLN A 369 23.28 31.86 2.07
C GLN A 369 23.07 31.33 3.51
N SER A 370 23.82 31.90 4.48
CA SER A 370 23.66 31.54 5.90
C SER A 370 22.29 31.97 6.42
N LYS A 371 21.79 33.15 6.02
CA LYS A 371 20.47 33.69 6.38
C LYS A 371 19.35 32.76 5.87
N VAL A 372 19.37 32.30 4.60
CA VAL A 372 18.42 31.34 4.05
C VAL A 372 18.43 30.04 4.85
N ARG A 373 19.59 29.50 5.22
CA ARG A 373 19.69 28.25 6.02
C ARG A 373 19.10 28.42 7.42
N SER A 374 19.36 29.52 8.10
CA SER A 374 18.81 29.80 9.43
C SER A 374 17.28 30.00 9.37
N LEU A 375 16.80 30.75 8.36
CA LEU A 375 15.37 30.96 8.13
C LEU A 375 14.63 29.63 7.88
N ILE A 376 15.12 28.76 7.00
CA ILE A 376 14.54 27.45 6.76
C ILE A 376 14.48 26.62 8.05
N THR A 377 15.51 26.69 8.89
CA THR A 377 15.53 25.97 10.17
C THR A 377 14.48 26.52 11.13
N ARG A 378 14.36 27.86 11.23
CA ARG A 378 13.34 28.51 12.03
C ARG A 378 11.92 28.13 11.59
N LYS A 379 11.61 28.27 10.31
CA LYS A 379 10.28 27.92 9.74
C LYS A 379 9.90 26.45 9.93
N LYS A 380 10.87 25.53 9.83
CA LYS A 380 10.63 24.11 10.16
C LYS A 380 10.26 23.89 11.61
N ASN A 381 10.88 24.63 12.54
CA ASN A 381 10.58 24.53 13.97
C ASN A 381 9.19 25.13 14.28
N GLU A 382 8.85 26.29 13.73
CA GLU A 382 7.53 26.93 13.87
C GLU A 382 6.41 26.04 13.34
N ALA A 383 6.59 25.47 12.15
CA ALA A 383 5.62 24.55 11.55
C ALA A 383 5.50 23.22 12.32
N TRP A 384 6.57 22.74 12.94
CA TRP A 384 6.54 21.59 13.84
C TRP A 384 5.76 21.92 15.12
N GLU A 385 5.99 23.10 15.72
CA GLU A 385 5.26 23.56 16.88
C GLU A 385 3.76 23.68 16.62
N SER A 386 3.37 24.27 15.49
CA SER A 386 1.98 24.32 15.03
C SER A 386 1.39 22.91 14.90
N SER A 387 2.16 21.94 14.36
CA SER A 387 1.73 20.55 14.25
C SER A 387 1.54 19.89 15.62
N CYS A 388 2.41 20.16 16.59
CA CYS A 388 2.28 19.69 17.97
C CYS A 388 1.01 20.24 18.64
N ASN A 389 0.74 21.54 18.46
CA ASN A 389 -0.47 22.18 18.98
C ASN A 389 -1.74 21.59 18.36
N ARG A 390 -1.77 21.35 17.06
CA ARG A 390 -2.88 20.66 16.38
C ARG A 390 -3.08 19.21 16.87
N ILE A 391 -2.00 18.46 17.08
CA ILE A 391 -2.07 17.11 17.67
C ILE A 391 -2.69 17.19 19.07
N ASN A 392 -2.25 18.13 19.91
CA ASN A 392 -2.80 18.30 21.26
C ASN A 392 -4.29 18.64 21.22
N THR A 393 -4.70 19.58 20.36
CA THR A 393 -6.10 19.99 20.21
C THR A 393 -6.98 18.84 19.71
N TYR A 394 -6.55 18.13 18.67
CA TYR A 394 -7.35 17.06 18.06
C TYR A 394 -7.41 15.78 18.91
N LEU A 395 -6.34 15.44 19.63
CA LEU A 395 -6.37 14.34 20.59
C LEU A 395 -7.13 14.70 21.86
N GLY A 396 -7.12 15.99 22.26
CA GLY A 396 -7.94 16.51 23.37
C GLY A 396 -9.43 16.49 23.08
N GLY A 397 -9.84 16.68 21.82
CA GLY A 397 -11.22 16.65 21.34
C GLY A 397 -11.66 15.30 20.80
N ARG A 398 -12.92 15.24 20.29
CA ARG A 398 -13.48 14.00 19.65
C ARG A 398 -12.96 13.72 18.23
N LYS A 399 -11.97 14.46 17.72
CA LYS A 399 -11.43 14.36 16.35
C LYS A 399 -10.19 13.45 16.23
N SER A 400 -10.26 12.25 16.78
CA SER A 400 -9.12 11.31 16.83
C SER A 400 -8.62 10.88 15.44
N ALA A 401 -9.50 10.75 14.44
CA ALA A 401 -9.13 10.35 13.08
C ALA A 401 -8.20 11.38 12.39
N GLU A 402 -8.41 12.67 12.64
CA GLU A 402 -7.59 13.76 12.10
C GLU A 402 -6.20 13.81 12.75
N SER A 403 -6.14 13.54 14.06
CA SER A 403 -4.86 13.38 14.76
C SER A 403 -4.02 12.25 14.17
N TRP A 404 -4.66 11.11 13.88
CA TRP A 404 -3.98 9.97 13.27
C TRP A 404 -3.55 10.26 11.83
N LYS A 405 -4.30 11.04 11.08
CA LYS A 405 -3.90 11.52 9.75
C LYS A 405 -2.67 12.41 9.84
N LEU A 406 -2.61 13.32 10.83
CA LEU A 406 -1.44 14.15 11.10
C LEU A 406 -0.23 13.32 11.54
N ILE A 407 -0.38 12.44 12.53
CA ILE A 407 0.71 11.57 13.01
C ILE A 407 1.24 10.66 11.90
N LYS A 408 0.35 10.12 11.05
CA LYS A 408 0.74 9.36 9.86
C LYS A 408 1.43 10.24 8.82
N GLY A 409 0.99 11.49 8.64
CA GLY A 409 1.62 12.46 7.74
C GLY A 409 3.03 12.88 8.18
N LEU A 410 3.29 12.88 9.48
CA LEU A 410 4.63 13.13 10.06
C LEU A 410 5.59 11.93 9.85
N ARG A 411 5.07 10.73 9.62
CA ARG A 411 5.84 9.56 9.21
C ARG A 411 6.23 9.69 7.74
N ARG A 412 7.24 10.48 7.45
CA ARG A 412 7.75 10.69 6.08
C ARG A 412 8.24 9.42 5.35
N ASP A 413 8.38 8.31 6.06
CA ASP A 413 8.86 7.04 5.49
C ASP A 413 7.80 6.23 4.71
N MET A 414 6.54 6.69 4.68
CA MET A 414 5.50 6.10 3.82
C MET A 414 5.30 6.93 2.53
N LYS A 415 6.39 7.30 1.87
CA LYS A 415 6.31 7.88 0.53
C LYS A 415 5.82 6.79 -0.42
N ARG A 416 4.65 7.04 -1.03
CA ARG A 416 4.11 6.16 -2.06
C ARG A 416 4.99 6.31 -3.30
N ASP A 417 5.41 5.19 -3.87
CA ASP A 417 6.04 5.22 -5.19
C ASP A 417 5.10 5.94 -6.17
N ILE A 418 5.64 6.88 -6.91
CA ILE A 418 4.88 7.72 -7.83
C ILE A 418 4.43 6.93 -9.05
N LEU A 419 5.26 5.98 -9.46
CA LEU A 419 4.98 5.07 -10.56
C LEU A 419 4.93 3.64 -10.05
N SER A 420 3.92 2.87 -10.50
CA SER A 420 4.00 1.42 -10.42
C SER A 420 5.13 0.96 -11.34
N PRO A 421 5.97 0.03 -10.93
CA PRO A 421 6.96 -0.57 -11.83
C PRO A 421 6.31 -1.43 -12.91
N ILE A 422 4.99 -1.62 -12.87
CA ILE A 422 4.22 -2.43 -13.81
C ILE A 422 3.39 -1.51 -14.71
N SER A 423 3.43 -1.76 -16.02
CA SER A 423 2.62 -1.01 -16.99
C SER A 423 1.12 -1.29 -16.81
N LEU A 424 0.27 -0.32 -17.22
CA LEU A 424 -1.18 -0.48 -17.18
C LEU A 424 -1.63 -1.71 -18.00
N LYS A 425 -1.00 -1.95 -19.16
CA LYS A 425 -1.29 -3.12 -20.01
C LYS A 425 -0.96 -4.44 -19.30
N ASN A 426 0.22 -4.55 -18.69
CA ASN A 426 0.61 -5.78 -17.98
C ASN A 426 -0.32 -6.07 -16.79
N LEU A 427 -0.80 -5.02 -16.10
CA LEU A 427 -1.80 -5.19 -15.04
C LEU A 427 -3.15 -5.64 -15.61
N GLU A 428 -3.58 -5.08 -16.74
CA GLU A 428 -4.82 -5.48 -17.40
C GLU A 428 -4.76 -6.94 -17.85
N ASP A 429 -3.70 -7.32 -18.54
CA ASP A 429 -3.49 -8.71 -19.01
C ASP A 429 -3.49 -9.69 -17.83
N HIS A 430 -2.78 -9.36 -16.75
CA HIS A 430 -2.74 -10.18 -15.53
C HIS A 430 -4.12 -10.36 -14.88
N PHE A 431 -4.89 -9.27 -14.70
CA PHE A 431 -6.21 -9.37 -14.07
C PHE A 431 -7.25 -9.96 -15.00
N ARG A 432 -7.10 -9.79 -16.32
CA ARG A 432 -7.94 -10.45 -17.32
C ARG A 432 -7.76 -11.97 -17.24
N ASP A 433 -6.53 -12.46 -17.24
CA ASP A 433 -6.21 -13.87 -17.09
C ASP A 433 -6.73 -14.45 -15.77
N LEU A 434 -6.69 -13.66 -14.71
CA LEU A 434 -7.15 -14.06 -13.40
C LEU A 434 -8.68 -14.19 -13.29
N LEU A 435 -9.43 -13.26 -13.91
CA LEU A 435 -10.88 -13.12 -13.72
C LEU A 435 -11.72 -13.62 -14.92
N THR A 436 -11.07 -14.22 -15.91
CA THR A 436 -11.76 -14.91 -17.03
C THR A 436 -11.72 -16.41 -16.81
N GLU A 437 -12.87 -17.08 -16.87
CA GLU A 437 -12.95 -18.54 -16.77
C GLU A 437 -12.43 -19.16 -18.07
N ARG A 438 -11.46 -20.06 -17.94
CA ARG A 438 -10.86 -20.80 -19.07
C ARG A 438 -11.04 -22.32 -18.96
N ARG A 439 -11.55 -22.80 -17.83
CA ARG A 439 -11.73 -24.23 -17.56
C ARG A 439 -13.06 -24.67 -18.19
N PRO A 440 -13.04 -25.60 -19.16
CA PRO A 440 -14.26 -26.00 -19.91
C PRO A 440 -15.39 -26.48 -19.00
N GLU A 441 -15.06 -27.21 -17.93
CA GLU A 441 -16.00 -27.76 -16.96
C GLU A 441 -16.80 -26.73 -16.17
N PHE A 442 -16.36 -25.48 -16.18
CA PHE A 442 -17.02 -24.35 -15.49
C PHE A 442 -17.55 -23.31 -16.47
N HIS A 443 -17.54 -23.61 -17.78
CA HIS A 443 -18.19 -22.80 -18.78
C HIS A 443 -19.68 -23.10 -18.78
N ASN A 444 -20.50 -22.11 -18.46
CA ASN A 444 -21.95 -22.16 -18.73
C ASN A 444 -22.47 -20.75 -18.94
N ASP A 445 -23.34 -20.57 -19.90
CA ASP A 445 -24.12 -19.35 -20.03
C ASP A 445 -25.10 -19.28 -18.85
N VAL A 446 -25.03 -18.19 -18.11
CA VAL A 446 -25.97 -17.92 -17.01
C VAL A 446 -27.35 -17.75 -17.61
N THR A 447 -28.14 -18.81 -17.65
CA THR A 447 -29.55 -18.71 -17.99
C THR A 447 -30.30 -18.13 -16.80
N ASP A 448 -31.06 -17.09 -17.07
CA ASP A 448 -32.00 -16.51 -16.12
C ASP A 448 -33.29 -17.30 -16.27
N ASP A 449 -33.72 -18.04 -15.27
CA ASP A 449 -34.94 -18.83 -15.31
C ASP A 449 -36.21 -17.98 -15.27
N GLY A 450 -36.07 -16.65 -15.23
CA GLY A 450 -37.17 -15.69 -15.34
C GLY A 450 -38.18 -15.78 -14.19
N THR A 451 -37.81 -16.35 -13.07
CA THR A 451 -38.69 -16.42 -11.91
C THR A 451 -38.97 -15.01 -11.34
N LEU A 452 -40.23 -14.60 -11.40
CA LEU A 452 -40.69 -13.36 -10.81
C LEU A 452 -40.53 -13.43 -9.28
N ASN A 453 -39.84 -12.47 -8.73
CA ASN A 453 -39.58 -12.42 -7.30
C ASN A 453 -40.59 -11.52 -6.59
N ASN A 454 -41.27 -12.08 -5.60
CA ASN A 454 -42.24 -11.37 -4.75
C ASN A 454 -41.60 -10.67 -3.53
N LEU A 455 -40.26 -10.62 -3.45
CA LEU A 455 -39.57 -9.93 -2.38
C LEU A 455 -39.85 -8.41 -2.41
N GLU A 456 -40.28 -7.87 -1.29
CA GLU A 456 -40.52 -6.44 -1.13
C GLU A 456 -39.32 -5.74 -0.48
N ILE A 457 -39.00 -4.56 -1.01
CA ILE A 457 -38.03 -3.63 -0.41
C ILE A 457 -38.79 -2.50 0.27
N HIS A 458 -38.59 -2.35 1.56
CA HIS A 458 -39.11 -1.21 2.30
C HIS A 458 -38.14 -0.01 2.26
N ILE A 459 -38.65 1.20 2.32
CA ILE A 459 -37.79 2.41 2.35
C ILE A 459 -36.81 2.38 3.53
N ALA A 460 -37.21 1.75 4.64
CA ALA A 460 -36.35 1.56 5.81
C ALA A 460 -35.09 0.75 5.49
N ASP A 461 -35.17 -0.26 4.62
CA ASP A 461 -34.04 -1.09 4.19
C ASP A 461 -33.03 -0.27 3.38
N VAL A 462 -33.53 0.58 2.46
CA VAL A 462 -32.69 1.49 1.68
C VAL A 462 -31.96 2.49 2.59
N ILE A 463 -32.69 3.10 3.54
CA ILE A 463 -32.13 4.06 4.51
C ILE A 463 -31.07 3.37 5.38
N LYS A 464 -31.32 2.15 5.85
CA LYS A 464 -30.35 1.34 6.61
C LYS A 464 -29.11 1.06 5.79
N ALA A 465 -29.26 0.56 4.56
CA ALA A 465 -28.15 0.27 3.66
C ALA A 465 -27.29 1.52 3.37
N VAL A 466 -27.90 2.69 3.15
CA VAL A 466 -27.20 3.97 2.95
C VAL A 466 -26.46 4.41 4.20
N LYS A 467 -27.08 4.34 5.39
CA LYS A 467 -26.45 4.73 6.67
C LYS A 467 -25.19 3.91 6.98
N GLU A 468 -25.19 2.63 6.63
CA GLU A 468 -24.07 1.72 6.86
C GLU A 468 -22.87 1.94 5.92
N LEU A 469 -23.01 2.67 4.82
CA LEU A 469 -21.88 3.00 3.96
C LEU A 469 -20.85 3.86 4.73
N GLN A 470 -19.58 3.69 4.45
CA GLN A 470 -18.52 4.45 5.11
C GLN A 470 -18.17 5.71 4.31
N ASN A 471 -18.11 6.87 5.01
CA ASN A 471 -17.66 8.13 4.42
C ASN A 471 -16.18 8.11 4.02
N GLY A 472 -15.76 9.00 3.12
CA GLY A 472 -14.37 9.15 2.69
C GLY A 472 -13.87 8.01 1.81
N LYS A 473 -14.78 7.22 1.22
CA LYS A 473 -14.42 6.19 0.23
C LYS A 473 -14.43 6.78 -1.18
N ALA A 474 -13.53 6.25 -2.03
CA ALA A 474 -13.50 6.66 -3.43
C ALA A 474 -14.84 6.34 -4.11
N PRO A 475 -15.44 7.29 -4.84
CA PRO A 475 -16.55 6.99 -5.74
C PRO A 475 -16.05 6.05 -6.84
N GLY A 476 -16.86 5.09 -7.21
CA GLY A 476 -16.59 4.20 -8.34
C GLY A 476 -17.07 4.80 -9.66
N PRO A 477 -17.43 3.95 -10.64
CA PRO A 477 -18.18 4.36 -11.81
C PRO A 477 -19.38 5.24 -11.42
N GLY A 478 -19.71 6.23 -12.25
CA GLY A 478 -20.76 7.21 -11.96
C GLY A 478 -20.33 8.38 -11.06
N GLY A 479 -19.16 8.32 -10.42
CA GLY A 479 -18.56 9.48 -9.73
C GLY A 479 -19.33 10.03 -8.51
N ILE A 480 -20.34 9.34 -7.96
CA ILE A 480 -21.19 9.80 -6.85
C ILE A 480 -20.52 9.48 -5.51
N PRO A 481 -20.07 10.48 -4.71
CA PRO A 481 -19.59 10.28 -3.35
C PRO A 481 -20.70 9.76 -2.42
N VAL A 482 -20.31 8.93 -1.45
CA VAL A 482 -21.24 8.37 -0.44
C VAL A 482 -21.96 9.46 0.36
N GLU A 483 -21.26 10.54 0.66
CA GLU A 483 -21.76 11.68 1.44
C GLU A 483 -22.95 12.37 0.78
N LEU A 484 -23.00 12.42 -0.55
CA LEU A 484 -24.14 12.99 -1.30
C LEU A 484 -25.39 12.13 -1.09
N VAL A 485 -25.27 10.80 -1.21
CA VAL A 485 -26.40 9.88 -1.01
C VAL A 485 -26.85 9.90 0.44
N LYS A 486 -25.94 9.92 1.41
CA LYS A 486 -26.27 10.03 2.84
C LYS A 486 -26.93 11.34 3.22
N SER A 487 -26.61 12.41 2.51
CA SER A 487 -27.22 13.72 2.71
C SER A 487 -28.55 13.89 1.97
N GLY A 488 -28.99 12.86 1.24
CA GLY A 488 -30.21 12.84 0.47
C GLY A 488 -31.48 13.00 1.31
N THR A 489 -32.61 13.04 0.62
CA THR A 489 -33.95 13.23 1.18
C THR A 489 -34.75 11.94 1.12
N SER A 490 -35.91 11.90 1.80
CA SER A 490 -36.87 10.79 1.70
C SER A 490 -37.28 10.52 0.26
N LYS A 491 -37.40 11.58 -0.55
CA LYS A 491 -37.76 11.51 -1.95
C LYS A 491 -36.69 10.75 -2.77
N LEU A 492 -35.40 11.04 -2.53
CA LEU A 492 -34.32 10.28 -3.15
C LEU A 492 -34.38 8.79 -2.76
N PHE A 493 -34.60 8.51 -1.47
CA PHE A 493 -34.66 7.11 -1.00
C PHE A 493 -35.85 6.36 -1.58
N GLU A 494 -36.98 7.03 -1.81
CA GLU A 494 -38.14 6.43 -2.47
C GLU A 494 -37.87 6.16 -3.97
N CYS A 495 -37.22 7.08 -4.68
CA CYS A 495 -36.79 6.83 -6.06
C CYS A 495 -35.82 5.62 -6.16
N LEU A 496 -34.85 5.55 -5.24
CA LEU A 496 -33.94 4.41 -5.17
C LEU A 496 -34.67 3.10 -4.82
N ARG A 497 -35.64 3.16 -3.88
CA ARG A 497 -36.45 1.99 -3.54
C ARG A 497 -37.21 1.44 -4.75
N LYS A 498 -37.89 2.33 -5.50
CA LYS A 498 -38.66 1.95 -6.70
C LYS A 498 -37.75 1.29 -7.74
N LEU A 499 -36.61 1.90 -8.06
CA LEU A 499 -35.63 1.38 -9.00
C LEU A 499 -35.10 -0.01 -8.55
N MET A 500 -34.70 -0.14 -7.28
CA MET A 500 -34.18 -1.39 -6.74
C MET A 500 -35.25 -2.49 -6.66
N GLN A 501 -36.51 -2.11 -6.39
CA GLN A 501 -37.64 -3.04 -6.41
C GLN A 501 -37.88 -3.62 -7.80
N GLN A 502 -37.79 -2.82 -8.85
CA GLN A 502 -37.89 -3.31 -10.24
C GLN A 502 -36.75 -4.30 -10.55
N CYS A 503 -35.50 -3.95 -10.21
CA CYS A 503 -34.35 -4.86 -10.40
C CYS A 503 -34.52 -6.19 -9.65
N ILE A 504 -35.10 -6.20 -8.45
CA ILE A 504 -35.36 -7.46 -7.70
C ILE A 504 -36.48 -8.25 -8.36
N ARG A 505 -37.55 -7.60 -8.86
CA ARG A 505 -38.70 -8.28 -9.48
C ARG A 505 -38.37 -8.96 -10.81
N GLY A 506 -37.27 -8.58 -11.45
CA GLY A 506 -36.87 -9.25 -12.70
C GLY A 506 -36.32 -8.32 -13.78
N ASP A 507 -36.45 -6.99 -13.62
CA ASP A 507 -35.93 -6.04 -14.60
C ASP A 507 -34.40 -6.05 -14.63
N GLU A 508 -33.84 -5.69 -15.78
CA GLU A 508 -32.38 -5.61 -15.96
C GLU A 508 -31.75 -4.60 -14.99
N VAL A 509 -30.62 -4.96 -14.43
CA VAL A 509 -29.82 -4.08 -13.56
C VAL A 509 -29.10 -3.04 -14.40
N PRO A 510 -29.08 -1.74 -14.02
CA PRO A 510 -28.36 -0.69 -14.73
C PRO A 510 -26.92 -1.08 -15.07
N GLY A 511 -26.50 -0.81 -16.32
CA GLY A 511 -25.20 -1.24 -16.84
C GLY A 511 -24.02 -0.73 -16.01
N GLU A 512 -24.08 0.51 -15.53
CA GLU A 512 -23.03 1.10 -14.70
C GLU A 512 -22.87 0.39 -13.33
N TRP A 513 -23.92 -0.28 -12.80
CA TRP A 513 -23.78 -1.05 -11.56
C TRP A 513 -22.99 -2.33 -11.74
N LYS A 514 -22.91 -2.84 -12.97
CA LYS A 514 -22.13 -4.00 -13.37
C LYS A 514 -20.65 -3.63 -13.60
N GLU A 515 -20.35 -2.33 -13.84
CA GLU A 515 -18.98 -1.83 -14.02
C GLU A 515 -18.23 -1.69 -12.67
N SER A 516 -16.94 -1.98 -12.70
CA SER A 516 -16.04 -1.78 -11.57
C SER A 516 -14.65 -1.32 -12.02
N TRP A 517 -13.91 -0.66 -11.11
CA TRP A 517 -12.51 -0.31 -11.33
C TRP A 517 -11.61 -1.11 -10.40
N ILE A 518 -10.65 -1.84 -10.96
CA ILE A 518 -9.64 -2.54 -10.15
C ILE A 518 -8.48 -1.60 -9.88
N LYS A 519 -8.15 -1.43 -8.59
CA LYS A 519 -6.95 -0.79 -8.11
C LYS A 519 -5.97 -1.83 -7.60
N ALA A 520 -4.82 -1.97 -8.26
CA ALA A 520 -3.76 -2.87 -7.82
C ALA A 520 -3.09 -2.35 -6.55
N ILE A 521 -3.09 -3.16 -5.47
CA ILE A 521 -2.47 -2.84 -4.18
C ILE A 521 -1.34 -3.83 -3.93
N TYR A 522 -0.09 -3.30 -3.77
CA TYR A 522 1.07 -4.11 -3.48
C TYR A 522 0.97 -4.81 -2.11
N LYS A 523 1.19 -6.12 -2.07
CA LYS A 523 1.10 -6.98 -0.85
C LYS A 523 2.24 -6.75 0.14
N LYS A 524 3.22 -5.88 -0.19
CA LYS A 524 4.44 -5.60 0.59
C LYS A 524 5.35 -6.82 0.79
N LYS A 525 5.24 -7.82 -0.06
CA LYS A 525 6.10 -9.01 -0.15
C LYS A 525 6.52 -9.23 -1.60
N GLY A 526 7.71 -9.79 -1.82
CA GLY A 526 8.23 -10.08 -3.15
C GLY A 526 8.69 -8.83 -3.94
N ARG A 527 8.94 -9.01 -5.23
CA ARG A 527 9.36 -7.95 -6.14
C ARG A 527 8.17 -7.09 -6.53
N LYS A 528 8.38 -5.77 -6.67
CA LYS A 528 7.31 -4.83 -7.05
C LYS A 528 6.94 -4.86 -8.54
N ASP A 529 7.78 -5.43 -9.38
CA ASP A 529 7.58 -5.58 -10.82
C ASP A 529 6.79 -6.86 -11.19
N ASP A 530 6.52 -7.73 -10.23
CA ASP A 530 5.72 -8.94 -10.40
C ASP A 530 4.25 -8.67 -10.05
N CYS A 531 3.34 -8.87 -11.03
CA CYS A 531 1.91 -8.68 -10.86
C CYS A 531 1.29 -9.59 -9.79
N ASN A 532 1.85 -10.78 -9.54
CA ASN A 532 1.37 -11.72 -8.51
C ASN A 532 1.51 -11.15 -7.08
N ASN A 533 2.40 -10.17 -6.89
CA ASN A 533 2.60 -9.48 -5.61
C ASN A 533 1.60 -8.33 -5.39
N TYR A 534 0.59 -8.21 -6.23
CA TYR A 534 -0.50 -7.25 -6.09
C TYR A 534 -1.83 -7.96 -5.81
N ARG A 535 -2.72 -7.23 -5.14
CA ARG A 535 -4.11 -7.61 -4.89
C ARG A 535 -5.01 -6.63 -5.64
N GLY A 536 -5.99 -7.12 -6.37
CA GLY A 536 -6.98 -6.29 -7.06
C GLY A 536 -8.09 -5.87 -6.09
N LEU A 537 -8.24 -4.57 -5.82
CA LEU A 537 -9.38 -4.05 -5.07
C LEU A 537 -10.40 -3.48 -6.06
N SER A 538 -11.56 -4.09 -6.15
CA SER A 538 -12.68 -3.63 -6.97
C SER A 538 -13.39 -2.45 -6.32
N VAL A 539 -13.49 -1.34 -7.02
CA VAL A 539 -14.22 -0.14 -6.62
C VAL A 539 -15.48 -0.05 -7.48
N THR A 540 -16.64 -0.27 -6.89
CA THR A 540 -17.96 -0.19 -7.53
C THR A 540 -18.64 1.14 -7.24
N GLY A 541 -19.68 1.49 -8.00
CA GLY A 541 -20.49 2.71 -7.82
C GLY A 541 -21.17 2.77 -6.47
N THR A 542 -21.48 3.96 -5.98
CA THR A 542 -22.09 4.13 -4.64
C THR A 542 -23.51 3.55 -4.59
N ILE A 543 -24.34 3.76 -5.62
CA ILE A 543 -25.71 3.24 -5.65
C ILE A 543 -25.71 1.71 -5.84
N SER A 544 -24.80 1.19 -6.68
CA SER A 544 -24.55 -0.26 -6.80
C SER A 544 -24.21 -0.92 -5.45
N LYS A 545 -23.44 -0.22 -4.59
CA LYS A 545 -23.15 -0.70 -3.21
C LYS A 545 -24.40 -0.74 -2.33
N VAL A 546 -25.33 0.20 -2.50
CA VAL A 546 -26.60 0.18 -1.75
C VAL A 546 -27.42 -1.04 -2.16
N TYR A 547 -27.55 -1.31 -3.46
CA TYR A 547 -28.24 -2.49 -3.97
C TYR A 547 -27.58 -3.78 -3.51
N GLY A 548 -26.25 -3.89 -3.61
CA GLY A 548 -25.52 -5.06 -3.09
C GLY A 548 -25.68 -5.27 -1.58
N LYS A 549 -25.87 -4.21 -0.79
CA LYS A 549 -26.17 -4.32 0.65
C LYS A 549 -27.60 -4.81 0.91
N LEU A 550 -28.56 -4.44 0.09
CA LEU A 550 -29.92 -4.95 0.18
C LEU A 550 -29.97 -6.45 -0.13
N LEU A 551 -29.36 -6.86 -1.23
CA LEU A 551 -29.23 -8.30 -1.57
C LEU A 551 -28.53 -9.07 -0.45
N LYS A 552 -27.43 -8.51 0.09
CA LYS A 552 -26.72 -9.11 1.23
C LYS A 552 -27.65 -9.31 2.43
N ALA A 553 -28.41 -8.28 2.81
CA ALA A 553 -29.31 -8.35 3.96
C ALA A 553 -30.38 -9.43 3.79
N LYS A 554 -30.96 -9.56 2.58
CA LYS A 554 -31.95 -10.60 2.28
C LYS A 554 -31.35 -12.02 2.30
N ILE A 555 -30.13 -12.19 1.75
CA ILE A 555 -29.42 -13.48 1.82
C ILE A 555 -29.08 -13.84 3.28
N GLU A 556 -28.61 -12.88 4.07
CA GLU A 556 -28.26 -13.15 5.47
C GLU A 556 -29.47 -13.44 6.33
N GLU A 557 -30.65 -12.88 6.00
CA GLU A 557 -31.90 -13.18 6.66
C GLU A 557 -32.32 -14.64 6.44
N GLU A 558 -32.19 -15.17 5.21
CA GLU A 558 -32.48 -16.57 4.90
C GLU A 558 -31.41 -17.56 5.42
N TRP A 559 -30.14 -17.08 5.55
CA TRP A 559 -28.99 -17.93 5.91
C TRP A 559 -28.78 -18.07 7.43
N GLN A 560 -29.43 -17.25 8.25
CA GLN A 560 -29.09 -17.03 9.67
C GLN A 560 -29.03 -18.32 10.51
N ASP A 561 -29.90 -19.30 10.22
CA ASP A 561 -30.00 -20.57 10.97
C ASP A 561 -29.15 -21.71 10.40
N HIS A 562 -28.46 -21.48 9.29
CA HIS A 562 -27.69 -22.52 8.56
C HIS A 562 -26.17 -22.33 8.67
N GLU A 563 -25.71 -21.28 9.35
CA GLU A 563 -24.30 -20.91 9.41
C GLU A 563 -23.53 -21.74 10.45
N ALA A 564 -22.56 -22.55 9.99
CA ALA A 564 -21.75 -23.40 10.87
C ALA A 564 -20.92 -22.60 11.90
N GLU A 565 -20.80 -23.13 13.12
CA GLU A 565 -20.02 -22.49 14.18
C GLU A 565 -18.51 -22.42 13.89
N GLU A 566 -17.99 -23.29 13.04
CA GLU A 566 -16.59 -23.30 12.63
C GLU A 566 -16.22 -22.13 11.71
N GLN A 567 -17.19 -21.41 11.11
CA GLN A 567 -16.94 -20.21 10.32
C GLN A 567 -17.14 -18.94 11.16
N ALA A 568 -16.05 -18.22 11.46
CA ALA A 568 -16.13 -16.93 12.19
C ALA A 568 -15.85 -15.72 11.28
N GLY A 569 -15.30 -15.92 10.09
CA GLY A 569 -14.99 -14.83 9.17
C GLY A 569 -16.25 -14.16 8.64
N PHE A 570 -16.28 -12.81 8.66
CA PHE A 570 -17.42 -12.00 8.20
C PHE A 570 -18.77 -12.26 8.89
N ARG A 571 -18.76 -12.92 10.04
CA ARG A 571 -19.95 -13.23 10.85
C ARG A 571 -20.08 -12.25 11.99
N ALA A 572 -21.30 -11.69 12.20
CA ALA A 572 -21.57 -10.77 13.30
C ALA A 572 -21.42 -11.48 14.65
N GLY A 573 -20.85 -10.79 15.64
CA GLY A 573 -20.65 -11.34 16.98
C GLY A 573 -19.57 -12.44 17.07
N ARG A 574 -18.72 -12.60 16.04
CA ARG A 574 -17.55 -13.50 16.03
C ARG A 574 -16.28 -12.69 15.87
N SER A 575 -15.18 -13.24 16.38
CA SER A 575 -13.87 -12.59 16.36
C SER A 575 -12.74 -13.60 16.12
N THR A 576 -11.55 -13.11 15.81
CA THR A 576 -10.35 -13.97 15.73
C THR A 576 -10.03 -14.63 17.09
N ILE A 577 -10.45 -14.01 18.20
CA ILE A 577 -10.22 -14.54 19.55
C ILE A 577 -11.03 -15.81 19.79
N ASP A 578 -12.25 -15.92 19.22
CA ASP A 578 -13.05 -17.17 19.32
C ASP A 578 -12.24 -18.37 18.81
N HIS A 579 -11.67 -18.28 17.62
CA HIS A 579 -10.89 -19.37 17.02
C HIS A 579 -9.55 -19.60 17.74
N LEU A 580 -8.85 -18.53 18.12
CA LEU A 580 -7.62 -18.65 18.90
C LEU A 580 -7.87 -19.35 20.24
N PHE A 581 -8.99 -19.01 20.90
CA PHE A 581 -9.38 -19.64 22.14
C PHE A 581 -9.70 -21.13 21.93
N VAL A 582 -10.48 -21.46 20.91
CA VAL A 582 -10.80 -22.85 20.55
C VAL A 582 -9.53 -23.66 20.34
N ILE A 583 -8.60 -23.20 19.51
CA ILE A 583 -7.34 -23.92 19.24
C ILE A 583 -6.51 -24.06 20.51
N VAL A 584 -6.31 -22.98 21.28
CA VAL A 584 -5.51 -23.02 22.52
C VAL A 584 -6.12 -23.98 23.53
N GLN A 585 -7.45 -24.04 23.66
CA GLN A 585 -8.11 -24.96 24.58
C GLN A 585 -7.99 -26.43 24.11
N VAL A 586 -8.15 -26.71 22.82
CA VAL A 586 -7.95 -28.06 22.28
C VAL A 586 -6.51 -28.52 22.49
N VAL A 587 -5.54 -27.67 22.15
CA VAL A 587 -4.10 -27.94 22.31
C VAL A 587 -3.75 -28.21 23.80
N GLU A 588 -4.17 -27.29 24.68
CA GLU A 588 -3.86 -27.40 26.12
C GLU A 588 -4.40 -28.73 26.72
N LYS A 589 -5.64 -29.06 26.39
CA LYS A 589 -6.36 -30.23 26.94
C LYS A 589 -5.84 -31.56 26.36
N LYS A 590 -5.60 -31.62 25.04
CA LYS A 590 -5.01 -32.82 24.40
C LYS A 590 -3.60 -33.10 24.93
N MET A 591 -2.76 -32.06 25.04
CA MET A 591 -1.41 -32.22 25.59
C MET A 591 -1.42 -32.61 27.07
N ALA A 592 -2.45 -32.22 27.85
CA ALA A 592 -2.58 -32.64 29.28
C ALA A 592 -2.81 -34.16 29.43
N VAL A 593 -3.38 -34.83 28.43
CA VAL A 593 -3.60 -36.28 28.40
C VAL A 593 -2.59 -37.02 27.53
N ALA A 594 -1.54 -36.33 27.04
CA ALA A 594 -0.46 -36.89 26.20
C ALA A 594 -0.98 -37.46 24.85
N GLN A 595 -2.02 -36.86 24.29
CA GLN A 595 -2.53 -37.23 22.96
C GLN A 595 -1.94 -36.31 21.92
N GLU A 596 -1.68 -36.88 20.74
CA GLU A 596 -1.28 -36.13 19.56
C GLU A 596 -2.43 -35.27 19.04
N LEU A 597 -2.05 -34.22 18.35
CA LEU A 597 -2.95 -33.32 17.64
C LEU A 597 -2.26 -32.74 16.40
N HIS A 598 -2.90 -32.84 15.28
CA HIS A 598 -2.41 -32.33 14.01
C HIS A 598 -3.25 -31.15 13.56
N LEU A 599 -2.60 -29.98 13.41
CA LEU A 599 -3.20 -28.74 12.91
C LEU A 599 -2.65 -28.49 11.49
N ILE A 600 -3.47 -28.62 10.48
CA ILE A 600 -3.06 -28.38 9.10
C ILE A 600 -3.63 -27.04 8.67
N PHE A 601 -2.75 -26.06 8.45
CA PHE A 601 -3.11 -24.73 7.99
C PHE A 601 -3.16 -24.70 6.48
N VAL A 602 -4.34 -24.43 5.93
CA VAL A 602 -4.63 -24.52 4.50
C VAL A 602 -4.71 -23.09 3.92
N ASP A 603 -3.86 -22.78 2.94
CA ASP A 603 -3.90 -21.51 2.17
C ASP A 603 -4.51 -21.80 0.79
N LEU A 604 -5.58 -21.09 0.44
CA LEU A 604 -6.21 -21.22 -0.88
C LEU A 604 -5.55 -20.27 -1.89
N GLN A 605 -5.33 -20.74 -3.11
CA GLN A 605 -4.79 -19.91 -4.18
C GLN A 605 -5.82 -18.91 -4.66
N LYS A 606 -5.62 -17.61 -4.35
CA LYS A 606 -6.48 -16.51 -4.83
C LYS A 606 -7.98 -16.82 -4.64
N ALA A 607 -8.36 -17.30 -3.47
CA ALA A 607 -9.66 -17.87 -3.14
C ALA A 607 -10.86 -17.12 -3.75
N TYR A 608 -10.97 -15.81 -3.52
CA TYR A 608 -12.05 -14.97 -4.06
C TYR A 608 -12.05 -14.89 -5.59
N ASP A 609 -10.86 -14.83 -6.20
CA ASP A 609 -10.70 -14.66 -7.64
C ASP A 609 -10.89 -15.99 -8.40
N SER A 610 -10.86 -17.13 -7.71
CA SER A 610 -10.90 -18.48 -8.30
C SER A 610 -12.29 -19.10 -8.37
N VAL A 611 -13.28 -18.57 -7.65
CA VAL A 611 -14.65 -19.12 -7.57
C VAL A 611 -15.32 -19.15 -8.94
N PRO A 612 -15.69 -20.32 -9.50
CA PRO A 612 -16.49 -20.37 -10.72
C PRO A 612 -17.93 -19.92 -10.43
N LEU A 613 -18.45 -18.99 -11.23
CA LEU A 613 -19.80 -18.45 -10.99
C LEU A 613 -20.87 -19.55 -11.09
N VAL A 614 -20.74 -20.50 -12.02
CA VAL A 614 -21.66 -21.64 -12.15
C VAL A 614 -21.75 -22.44 -10.86
N LYS A 615 -20.61 -22.76 -10.25
CA LYS A 615 -20.55 -23.50 -8.99
C LYS A 615 -21.06 -22.66 -7.80
N LEU A 616 -20.93 -21.36 -7.86
CA LEU A 616 -21.54 -20.46 -6.87
C LEU A 616 -23.07 -20.55 -6.92
N TRP A 617 -23.66 -20.52 -8.12
CA TRP A 617 -25.10 -20.64 -8.29
C TRP A 617 -25.61 -22.02 -7.83
N GLU A 618 -24.91 -23.09 -8.21
CA GLU A 618 -25.17 -24.44 -7.74
C GLU A 618 -25.17 -24.57 -6.20
N ALA A 619 -24.20 -23.91 -5.54
CA ALA A 619 -24.10 -23.90 -4.09
C ALA A 619 -25.29 -23.18 -3.42
N LEU A 620 -25.73 -22.03 -4.00
CA LEU A 620 -26.89 -21.30 -3.50
C LEU A 620 -28.19 -22.11 -3.67
N GLU A 621 -28.39 -22.69 -4.84
CA GLU A 621 -29.56 -23.55 -5.14
C GLU A 621 -29.65 -24.76 -4.19
N LYS A 622 -28.53 -25.46 -4.01
CA LYS A 622 -28.43 -26.60 -3.09
C LYS A 622 -28.52 -26.23 -1.61
N SER A 623 -28.34 -24.97 -1.29
CA SER A 623 -28.51 -24.40 0.08
C SER A 623 -29.94 -23.92 0.33
N ASN A 624 -30.90 -24.20 -0.57
CA ASN A 624 -32.33 -23.91 -0.48
C ASN A 624 -32.68 -22.41 -0.35
N PHE A 625 -31.88 -21.53 -0.95
CA PHE A 625 -32.23 -20.11 -1.07
C PHE A 625 -33.42 -19.90 -2.01
N ASN A 626 -34.18 -18.86 -1.77
CA ASN A 626 -35.27 -18.44 -2.65
C ASN A 626 -34.75 -18.23 -4.09
N GLY A 627 -35.34 -18.90 -5.08
CA GLY A 627 -34.93 -18.85 -6.48
C GLY A 627 -34.91 -17.42 -7.04
N GLY A 628 -35.92 -16.62 -6.75
CA GLY A 628 -35.96 -15.23 -7.18
C GLY A 628 -34.84 -14.36 -6.59
N LEU A 629 -34.38 -14.66 -5.35
CA LEU A 629 -33.21 -13.98 -4.76
C LEU A 629 -31.92 -14.40 -5.44
N ILE A 630 -31.77 -15.69 -5.76
CA ILE A 630 -30.64 -16.20 -6.54
C ILE A 630 -30.58 -15.51 -7.90
N ASP A 631 -31.72 -15.39 -8.60
CA ASP A 631 -31.80 -14.75 -9.91
C ASP A 631 -31.48 -13.23 -9.84
N ALA A 632 -31.90 -12.56 -8.80
CA ALA A 632 -31.51 -11.17 -8.59
C ALA A 632 -29.98 -11.01 -8.43
N VAL A 633 -29.34 -11.95 -7.76
CA VAL A 633 -27.86 -11.98 -7.65
C VAL A 633 -27.22 -12.37 -9.00
N LYS A 634 -27.73 -13.36 -9.70
CA LYS A 634 -27.26 -13.73 -11.04
C LYS A 634 -27.30 -12.53 -12.00
N ARG A 635 -28.42 -11.78 -12.06
CA ARG A 635 -28.57 -10.54 -12.87
C ARG A 635 -27.56 -9.45 -12.48
N PHE A 636 -27.25 -9.30 -11.20
CA PHE A 636 -26.26 -8.33 -10.71
C PHE A 636 -24.82 -8.70 -11.13
N TYR A 637 -24.52 -10.00 -11.34
CA TYR A 637 -23.21 -10.47 -11.80
C TYR A 637 -23.12 -10.62 -13.32
N LYS A 638 -24.23 -10.88 -14.03
CA LYS A 638 -24.31 -11.06 -15.48
C LYS A 638 -23.78 -9.82 -16.23
N GLY A 639 -22.85 -10.03 -17.13
CA GLY A 639 -22.24 -8.94 -17.90
C GLY A 639 -21.34 -8.03 -17.06
N SER A 640 -20.80 -8.50 -15.92
CA SER A 640 -19.86 -7.72 -15.12
C SER A 640 -18.64 -7.33 -15.94
N PHE A 641 -18.31 -6.03 -15.91
CA PHE A 641 -17.22 -5.43 -16.67
C PHE A 641 -16.25 -4.70 -15.74
N THR A 642 -14.95 -4.78 -16.00
CA THR A 642 -13.94 -4.15 -15.15
C THR A 642 -12.87 -3.45 -15.95
N LYS A 643 -12.41 -2.30 -15.44
CA LYS A 643 -11.27 -1.54 -15.96
C LYS A 643 -10.20 -1.44 -14.90
N ILE A 644 -8.92 -1.44 -15.29
CA ILE A 644 -7.81 -1.23 -14.35
C ILE A 644 -7.54 0.26 -14.21
N LYS A 645 -7.55 0.75 -12.97
CA LYS A 645 -7.21 2.16 -12.67
C LYS A 645 -5.80 2.26 -12.13
N CYS A 646 -4.90 2.85 -12.92
CA CYS A 646 -3.51 3.05 -12.55
C CYS A 646 -3.07 4.48 -12.87
N HIS A 647 -2.52 5.22 -11.89
CA HIS A 647 -2.01 6.61 -12.05
C HIS A 647 -2.99 7.64 -12.64
N GLY A 648 -4.29 7.42 -12.47
CA GLY A 648 -5.33 8.29 -13.01
C GLY A 648 -5.80 7.91 -14.43
N GLU A 649 -5.19 6.89 -15.02
CA GLU A 649 -5.60 6.31 -16.30
C GLU A 649 -6.45 5.06 -16.08
N LEU A 650 -7.40 4.83 -16.98
CA LEU A 650 -8.22 3.62 -17.04
C LEU A 650 -7.82 2.80 -18.27
N SER A 651 -7.80 1.47 -18.13
CA SER A 651 -7.59 0.55 -19.25
C SER A 651 -8.84 0.42 -20.11
N GLY A 652 -8.74 -0.29 -21.24
CA GLY A 652 -9.88 -0.61 -22.11
C GLY A 652 -10.94 -1.48 -21.42
N GLY A 653 -10.53 -2.28 -20.45
CA GLY A 653 -11.40 -3.13 -19.66
C GLY A 653 -11.69 -4.48 -20.32
N PHE A 654 -12.38 -5.36 -19.56
CA PHE A 654 -12.76 -6.71 -19.97
C PHE A 654 -13.93 -7.23 -19.14
N TYR A 655 -14.64 -8.26 -19.66
CA TYR A 655 -15.71 -8.94 -18.96
C TYR A 655 -15.15 -9.91 -17.91
N VAL A 656 -15.82 -9.95 -16.75
CA VAL A 656 -15.47 -10.84 -15.64
C VAL A 656 -16.41 -12.03 -15.66
N THR A 657 -15.87 -13.23 -15.86
CA THR A 657 -16.62 -14.49 -15.94
C THR A 657 -16.30 -15.46 -14.80
N LYS A 658 -15.35 -15.07 -13.92
CA LYS A 658 -14.92 -15.85 -12.76
C LYS A 658 -14.60 -14.92 -11.58
N GLY A 659 -14.81 -15.44 -10.39
CA GLY A 659 -14.41 -14.78 -9.13
C GLY A 659 -15.43 -13.82 -8.56
N LEU A 660 -15.25 -13.53 -7.28
CA LEU A 660 -16.04 -12.57 -6.50
C LEU A 660 -15.33 -11.24 -6.43
N LYS A 661 -16.06 -10.13 -6.61
CA LYS A 661 -15.48 -8.78 -6.60
C LYS A 661 -14.87 -8.43 -5.23
N GLN A 662 -13.54 -8.43 -5.11
CA GLN A 662 -12.84 -8.05 -3.87
C GLN A 662 -13.11 -6.56 -3.53
N GLY A 663 -13.92 -6.33 -2.50
CA GLY A 663 -14.34 -4.97 -2.10
C GLY A 663 -15.81 -4.67 -2.32
N CYS A 664 -16.57 -5.59 -2.92
CA CYS A 664 -18.03 -5.60 -2.89
C CYS A 664 -18.53 -6.03 -1.51
N CYS A 665 -19.64 -5.47 -1.04
CA CYS A 665 -20.22 -5.81 0.26
C CYS A 665 -20.93 -7.19 0.26
N LEU A 666 -21.35 -7.68 -0.89
CA LEU A 666 -22.05 -8.96 -1.07
C LEU A 666 -21.06 -10.14 -1.15
N SER A 667 -19.89 -9.95 -1.77
CA SER A 667 -18.91 -11.01 -2.02
C SER A 667 -18.50 -11.83 -0.79
N PRO A 668 -18.30 -11.26 0.41
CA PRO A 668 -17.96 -12.04 1.60
C PRO A 668 -19.04 -13.04 2.00
N THR A 669 -20.31 -12.63 1.91
CA THR A 669 -21.44 -13.51 2.24
C THR A 669 -21.59 -14.65 1.23
N LEU A 670 -21.47 -14.35 -0.08
CA LEU A 670 -21.48 -15.37 -1.12
C LEU A 670 -20.33 -16.37 -0.98
N PHE A 671 -19.12 -15.88 -0.65
CA PHE A 671 -17.96 -16.75 -0.42
C PHE A 671 -18.16 -17.67 0.79
N LYS A 672 -18.74 -17.18 1.89
CA LYS A 672 -19.05 -18.01 3.06
C LYS A 672 -20.01 -19.16 2.70
N ILE A 673 -21.11 -18.86 2.03
CA ILE A 673 -22.11 -19.86 1.62
C ILE A 673 -21.47 -20.92 0.71
N TYR A 674 -20.69 -20.44 -0.27
CA TYR A 674 -19.97 -21.31 -1.18
C TYR A 674 -19.00 -22.26 -0.45
N LEU A 675 -18.17 -21.71 0.41
CA LEU A 675 -17.18 -22.49 1.17
C LEU A 675 -17.87 -23.46 2.14
N GLU A 676 -18.93 -23.04 2.80
CA GLU A 676 -19.69 -23.87 3.75
C GLU A 676 -20.29 -25.08 3.06
N TYR A 677 -20.84 -24.91 1.85
CA TYR A 677 -21.36 -26.00 1.09
C TYR A 677 -20.26 -27.02 0.75
N VAL A 678 -19.11 -26.57 0.26
CA VAL A 678 -17.96 -27.46 -0.06
C VAL A 678 -17.49 -28.21 1.18
N LEU A 679 -17.37 -27.54 2.31
CA LEU A 679 -16.93 -28.12 3.57
C LEU A 679 -17.96 -29.11 4.12
N LYS A 680 -19.26 -28.89 3.93
CA LYS A 680 -20.33 -29.84 4.30
C LYS A 680 -20.19 -31.17 3.57
N GLU A 681 -19.90 -31.12 2.27
CA GLU A 681 -19.70 -32.35 1.47
C GLU A 681 -18.39 -33.08 1.86
N TRP A 682 -17.33 -32.30 2.15
CA TRP A 682 -16.07 -32.86 2.64
C TRP A 682 -16.22 -33.53 4.02
N LYS A 683 -16.90 -32.91 4.99
CA LYS A 683 -17.14 -33.46 6.33
C LYS A 683 -17.86 -34.81 6.29
N LYS A 684 -18.81 -35.00 5.33
CA LYS A 684 -19.51 -36.31 5.14
C LYS A 684 -18.52 -37.42 4.82
N LYS A 685 -17.42 -37.14 4.11
CA LYS A 685 -16.39 -38.13 3.75
C LYS A 685 -15.42 -38.42 4.90
N CYS A 686 -15.34 -37.54 5.89
CA CYS A 686 -14.41 -37.59 7.02
C CYS A 686 -15.07 -38.08 8.33
N GLY A 687 -16.17 -38.83 8.25
CA GLY A 687 -16.86 -39.32 9.43
C GLY A 687 -15.95 -40.14 10.37
N GLY A 688 -15.99 -39.86 11.68
CA GLY A 688 -15.15 -40.48 12.69
C GLY A 688 -13.75 -39.83 12.89
N MET A 689 -13.33 -38.94 11.98
CA MET A 689 -12.08 -38.18 12.05
C MET A 689 -12.31 -36.82 12.74
N GLY A 690 -11.23 -36.11 13.06
CA GLY A 690 -11.31 -34.85 13.80
C GLY A 690 -11.42 -35.04 15.29
N VAL A 691 -11.58 -33.98 16.06
CA VAL A 691 -11.63 -34.02 17.54
C VAL A 691 -13.07 -34.15 18.02
N PRO A 692 -13.49 -35.27 18.65
CA PRO A 692 -14.83 -35.41 19.20
C PRO A 692 -15.03 -34.46 20.38
N LEU A 693 -16.06 -33.64 20.29
CA LEU A 693 -16.50 -32.74 21.38
C LEU A 693 -17.59 -33.39 22.24
N SER A 694 -18.44 -34.20 21.63
CA SER A 694 -19.48 -35.03 22.27
C SER A 694 -19.71 -36.30 21.44
N GLU A 695 -20.69 -37.13 21.79
CA GLU A 695 -21.07 -38.34 21.02
C GLU A 695 -21.59 -38.03 19.62
N VAL A 696 -22.14 -36.83 19.44
CA VAL A 696 -22.76 -36.40 18.16
C VAL A 696 -22.02 -35.26 17.46
N GLU A 697 -21.04 -34.64 18.08
CA GLU A 697 -20.37 -33.46 17.54
C GLU A 697 -18.84 -33.65 17.49
N THR A 698 -18.30 -33.41 16.30
CA THR A 698 -16.86 -33.51 16.01
C THR A 698 -16.36 -32.21 15.42
N LEU A 699 -15.22 -31.69 15.91
CA LEU A 699 -14.54 -30.52 15.37
C LEU A 699 -13.55 -30.96 14.30
N PHE A 700 -13.87 -30.66 13.04
CA PHE A 700 -13.05 -31.01 11.87
C PHE A 700 -12.12 -29.87 11.45
N THR A 701 -12.63 -28.63 11.53
CA THR A 701 -11.95 -27.48 10.97
C THR A 701 -12.40 -26.18 11.63
N LEU A 702 -11.61 -25.12 11.48
CA LEU A 702 -12.01 -23.74 11.78
C LEU A 702 -11.68 -22.87 10.57
N CYS A 703 -12.61 -22.01 10.18
CA CYS A 703 -12.48 -21.14 9.03
C CYS A 703 -12.67 -19.66 9.43
N PHE A 704 -11.69 -18.84 9.14
CA PHE A 704 -11.82 -17.39 9.25
C PHE A 704 -11.72 -16.77 7.84
N ALA A 705 -12.83 -16.74 7.14
CA ALA A 705 -12.93 -16.50 5.71
C ALA A 705 -12.17 -17.60 4.92
N ASP A 706 -11.09 -17.25 4.24
CA ASP A 706 -10.19 -18.13 3.50
C ASP A 706 -9.05 -18.75 4.33
N ASP A 707 -8.80 -18.22 5.53
CA ASP A 707 -7.82 -18.80 6.46
C ASP A 707 -8.44 -20.02 7.17
N GLN A 708 -8.03 -21.22 6.81
CA GLN A 708 -8.56 -22.48 7.32
C GLN A 708 -7.50 -23.25 8.11
N VAL A 709 -7.94 -23.94 9.18
CA VAL A 709 -7.17 -24.96 9.85
C VAL A 709 -7.98 -26.25 9.95
N VAL A 710 -7.46 -27.37 9.43
CA VAL A 710 -8.00 -28.71 9.61
C VAL A 710 -7.39 -29.30 10.88
N ILE A 711 -8.21 -30.01 11.65
CA ILE A 711 -7.85 -30.53 12.97
C ILE A 711 -8.04 -32.05 12.94
N ALA A 712 -6.96 -32.81 13.09
CA ALA A 712 -6.95 -34.26 13.06
C ALA A 712 -6.30 -34.83 14.33
N GLN A 713 -6.64 -36.09 14.69
CA GLN A 713 -6.17 -36.72 15.90
C GLN A 713 -4.81 -37.40 15.73
N ASP A 714 -4.55 -37.94 14.54
CA ASP A 714 -3.33 -38.66 14.19
C ASP A 714 -2.88 -38.35 12.76
N GLN A 715 -1.80 -38.99 12.30
CA GLN A 715 -1.20 -38.77 11.00
C GLN A 715 -2.09 -39.30 9.87
N ASP A 716 -2.69 -40.48 10.02
CA ASP A 716 -3.50 -41.15 9.00
C ASP A 716 -4.78 -40.37 8.74
N ASP A 717 -5.45 -39.88 9.79
CA ASP A 717 -6.58 -38.96 9.73
C ASP A 717 -6.19 -37.68 8.99
N ALA A 718 -5.06 -37.08 9.36
CA ALA A 718 -4.58 -35.85 8.75
C ALA A 718 -4.34 -36.00 7.24
N GLU A 719 -3.74 -37.12 6.81
CA GLU A 719 -3.50 -37.41 5.41
C GLU A 719 -4.80 -37.65 4.63
N TYR A 720 -5.70 -38.47 5.17
CA TYR A 720 -6.98 -38.75 4.52
C TYR A 720 -7.83 -37.48 4.41
N MET A 721 -8.00 -36.76 5.49
CA MET A 721 -8.77 -35.51 5.53
C MET A 721 -8.26 -34.51 4.51
N MET A 722 -6.93 -34.37 4.39
CA MET A 722 -6.32 -33.40 3.45
C MET A 722 -6.46 -33.87 2.00
N ARG A 723 -6.28 -35.16 1.70
CA ARG A 723 -6.53 -35.71 0.34
C ARG A 723 -7.97 -35.45 -0.11
N LYS A 724 -8.94 -35.75 0.76
CA LYS A 724 -10.36 -35.52 0.48
C LYS A 724 -10.73 -34.04 0.39
N LEU A 725 -10.06 -33.17 1.16
CA LEU A 725 -10.26 -31.71 1.08
C LEU A 725 -9.78 -31.16 -0.26
N VAL A 726 -8.59 -31.57 -0.70
CA VAL A 726 -8.02 -31.15 -2.00
C VAL A 726 -8.90 -31.63 -3.15
N GLU A 727 -9.40 -32.87 -3.09
CA GLU A 727 -10.34 -33.41 -4.07
C GLU A 727 -11.62 -32.57 -4.15
N GLU A 728 -12.28 -32.29 -3.02
CA GLU A 728 -13.49 -31.46 -3.01
C GLU A 728 -13.23 -30.05 -3.47
N TYR A 729 -12.15 -29.40 -3.05
CA TYR A 729 -11.82 -28.07 -3.53
C TYR A 729 -11.61 -28.03 -5.04
N ARG A 730 -10.89 -28.99 -5.63
CA ARG A 730 -10.72 -29.09 -7.10
C ARG A 730 -12.06 -29.25 -7.82
N LYS A 731 -12.96 -30.12 -7.34
CA LYS A 731 -14.29 -30.32 -7.88
C LYS A 731 -15.14 -29.04 -7.89
N TRP A 732 -14.92 -28.18 -6.92
CA TRP A 732 -15.57 -26.87 -6.79
C TRP A 732 -14.74 -25.72 -7.32
N GLY A 733 -13.64 -25.98 -8.06
CA GLY A 733 -12.83 -24.99 -8.74
C GLY A 733 -11.94 -24.14 -7.84
N LEU A 734 -11.70 -24.55 -6.60
CA LEU A 734 -10.73 -23.98 -5.69
C LEU A 734 -9.44 -24.80 -5.70
N GLU A 735 -8.29 -24.14 -5.49
CA GLU A 735 -6.98 -24.79 -5.41
C GLU A 735 -6.29 -24.51 -4.10
N VAL A 736 -5.74 -25.55 -3.48
CA VAL A 736 -4.90 -25.42 -2.28
C VAL A 736 -3.49 -25.00 -2.68
N SER A 737 -2.93 -24.01 -2.02
CA SER A 737 -1.54 -23.61 -2.18
C SER A 737 -0.64 -24.51 -1.34
N ILE A 738 -0.18 -25.63 -1.88
CA ILE A 738 0.64 -26.61 -1.15
C ILE A 738 1.91 -25.96 -0.59
N SER A 739 2.57 -25.09 -1.36
CA SER A 739 3.79 -24.40 -0.93
C SER A 739 3.63 -23.45 0.24
N LYS A 740 2.39 -23.06 0.61
CA LYS A 740 2.10 -22.18 1.74
C LYS A 740 1.30 -22.85 2.83
N SER A 741 0.75 -24.03 2.53
CA SER A 741 0.08 -24.86 3.53
C SER A 741 1.14 -25.58 4.36
N GLU A 742 0.96 -25.62 5.68
CA GLU A 742 1.92 -26.22 6.61
C GLU A 742 1.16 -27.03 7.69
N LYS A 743 1.78 -28.08 8.18
CA LYS A 743 1.25 -28.91 9.27
C LYS A 743 2.05 -28.68 10.56
N LEU A 744 1.37 -28.45 11.65
CA LEU A 744 1.93 -28.36 13.00
C LEU A 744 1.45 -29.55 13.82
N THR A 745 2.36 -30.45 14.17
CA THR A 745 2.06 -31.59 15.04
C THR A 745 2.41 -31.26 16.48
N LEU A 746 1.49 -31.50 17.41
CA LEU A 746 1.67 -31.34 18.85
C LEU A 746 1.66 -32.72 19.50
N GLY A 747 2.66 -33.01 20.29
CA GLY A 747 2.81 -34.29 20.99
C GLY A 747 3.44 -35.43 20.20
N GLY A 748 3.77 -35.21 18.92
CA GLY A 748 4.39 -36.18 18.00
C GLY A 748 5.43 -35.53 17.10
N ASP A 749 5.91 -36.30 16.13
CA ASP A 749 6.95 -35.89 15.17
C ASP A 749 6.37 -35.01 14.05
N GLN A 750 7.19 -34.09 13.52
CA GLN A 750 6.84 -33.22 12.40
C GLN A 750 6.96 -33.93 11.06
N GLN A 751 6.09 -34.91 10.78
CA GLN A 751 6.03 -35.60 9.48
C GLN A 751 5.28 -34.74 8.44
N SER A 752 5.65 -34.85 7.17
CA SER A 752 4.92 -34.24 6.06
C SER A 752 3.67 -35.04 5.70
N ILE A 753 2.67 -34.41 5.10
CA ILE A 753 1.50 -35.08 4.50
C ILE A 753 1.79 -35.28 3.02
N GLU A 754 1.68 -36.50 2.52
CA GLU A 754 1.78 -36.81 1.10
C GLU A 754 0.38 -36.85 0.44
N LEU A 755 0.26 -36.13 -0.69
CA LEU A 755 -0.93 -36.04 -1.51
C LEU A 755 -0.86 -37.07 -2.67
N GLU A 756 -2.00 -37.37 -3.27
CA GLU A 756 -2.09 -38.35 -4.37
C GLU A 756 -1.25 -38.01 -5.60
N ASP A 757 -0.96 -36.72 -5.82
CA ASP A 757 -0.12 -36.22 -6.92
C ASP A 757 1.39 -36.15 -6.58
N GLY A 758 1.81 -36.75 -5.46
CA GLY A 758 3.20 -36.75 -4.97
C GLY A 758 3.64 -35.43 -4.37
N GLN A 759 2.80 -34.40 -4.28
CA GLN A 759 3.11 -33.17 -3.59
C GLN A 759 3.03 -33.36 -2.07
N GLN A 760 3.87 -32.61 -1.32
CA GLN A 760 3.94 -32.76 0.12
C GLN A 760 3.63 -31.45 0.84
N ILE A 761 2.74 -31.49 1.84
CA ILE A 761 2.53 -30.43 2.82
C ILE A 761 3.55 -30.63 3.95
N LYS A 762 4.45 -29.69 4.13
CA LYS A 762 5.57 -29.79 5.07
C LYS A 762 5.11 -29.64 6.52
N GLY A 763 5.74 -30.41 7.40
CA GLY A 763 5.68 -30.19 8.85
C GLY A 763 6.43 -28.90 9.25
N CYS A 764 5.93 -28.21 10.27
CA CYS A 764 6.57 -27.00 10.82
C CYS A 764 6.59 -27.02 12.34
N GLU A 765 7.61 -26.41 12.95
CA GLU A 765 7.72 -26.26 14.41
C GLU A 765 6.80 -25.15 14.96
N HIS A 766 6.41 -24.23 14.12
CA HIS A 766 5.54 -23.12 14.49
C HIS A 766 4.82 -22.53 13.28
N TYR A 767 3.58 -22.11 13.47
CA TYR A 767 2.77 -21.43 12.44
C TYR A 767 2.14 -20.15 12.98
N LYS A 768 1.87 -19.19 12.11
CA LYS A 768 1.22 -17.93 12.47
C LYS A 768 -0.24 -17.93 12.02
N TYR A 769 -1.14 -18.31 12.90
CA TYR A 769 -2.58 -18.33 12.67
C TYR A 769 -3.27 -17.08 13.23
N LEU A 770 -4.10 -16.42 12.45
CA LEU A 770 -4.84 -15.20 12.80
C LEU A 770 -3.99 -14.16 13.55
N GLY A 771 -2.73 -14.06 13.15
CA GLY A 771 -1.79 -13.10 13.72
C GLY A 771 -1.13 -13.52 15.04
N VAL A 772 -1.41 -14.68 15.59
CA VAL A 772 -0.78 -15.26 16.77
C VAL A 772 0.10 -16.44 16.35
N ARG A 773 1.29 -16.57 16.95
CA ARG A 773 2.20 -17.69 16.69
C ARG A 773 1.86 -18.87 17.58
N LEU A 774 1.50 -19.99 16.97
CA LEU A 774 1.35 -21.30 17.61
C LEU A 774 2.67 -22.06 17.48
N THR A 775 3.02 -22.86 18.46
CA THR A 775 4.28 -23.62 18.53
C THR A 775 4.02 -25.07 18.90
N GLN A 776 4.90 -25.97 18.47
CA GLN A 776 4.85 -27.41 18.74
C GLN A 776 4.74 -27.78 20.24
N ASP A 777 5.30 -26.91 21.12
CA ASP A 777 5.22 -27.11 22.58
C ASP A 777 3.85 -26.65 23.16
N GLY A 778 2.91 -26.18 22.35
CA GLY A 778 1.59 -25.71 22.76
C GLY A 778 1.59 -24.45 23.64
N ARG A 779 2.74 -23.75 23.75
CA ARG A 779 2.92 -22.60 24.65
C ARG A 779 2.73 -21.26 23.94
N THR A 780 2.25 -20.26 24.67
CA THR A 780 2.03 -18.92 24.14
C THR A 780 3.24 -17.98 24.29
N ASP A 781 4.35 -18.43 24.88
CA ASP A 781 5.54 -17.62 25.15
C ASP A 781 6.11 -16.92 23.92
N GLN A 782 6.13 -17.62 22.77
CA GLN A 782 6.68 -17.09 21.52
C GLN A 782 5.77 -16.02 20.92
N ALA A 783 4.46 -16.19 21.03
CA ALA A 783 3.48 -15.19 20.62
C ALA A 783 3.67 -13.88 21.42
N ILE A 784 3.84 -13.98 22.75
CA ILE A 784 4.10 -12.84 23.63
C ILE A 784 5.40 -12.12 23.25
N LYS A 785 6.49 -12.86 22.95
CA LYS A 785 7.77 -12.29 22.49
C LYS A 785 7.62 -11.54 21.17
N GLU A 786 6.85 -12.08 20.23
CA GLU A 786 6.60 -11.42 18.93
C GLU A 786 5.85 -10.09 19.12
N ARG A 787 4.78 -10.08 19.93
CA ARG A 787 4.01 -8.87 20.25
C ARG A 787 4.88 -7.81 20.92
N ASN A 788 5.69 -8.22 21.86
CA ASN A 788 6.65 -7.36 22.54
C ASN A 788 7.63 -6.70 21.55
N THR A 789 8.16 -7.47 20.61
CA THR A 789 9.07 -6.97 19.57
C THR A 789 8.37 -5.95 18.64
N LEU A 790 7.12 -6.23 18.24
CA LEU A 790 6.33 -5.33 17.42
C LEU A 790 6.01 -4.01 18.17
N ALA A 791 5.67 -4.08 19.45
CA ALA A 791 5.41 -2.91 20.28
C ALA A 791 6.66 -2.04 20.46
N ARG A 792 7.84 -2.64 20.65
CA ARG A 792 9.13 -1.92 20.68
C ARG A 792 9.43 -1.21 19.37
N LYS A 793 9.19 -1.87 18.22
CA LYS A 793 9.33 -1.24 16.90
C LYS A 793 8.37 -0.06 16.75
N ALA A 794 7.11 -0.21 17.19
CA ALA A 794 6.14 0.89 17.16
C ALA A 794 6.56 2.08 18.04
N THR A 795 7.06 1.80 19.26
CA THR A 795 7.58 2.82 20.19
C THR A 795 8.77 3.56 19.58
N ALA A 796 9.71 2.86 18.96
CA ALA A 796 10.86 3.47 18.30
C ALA A 796 10.44 4.41 17.13
N MET A 797 9.41 4.03 16.37
CA MET A 797 8.87 4.88 15.30
C MET A 797 8.21 6.17 15.83
N LEU A 798 7.77 6.18 17.07
CA LEU A 798 7.12 7.34 17.70
C LEU A 798 8.11 8.27 18.44
N ASN A 799 9.41 7.99 18.43
CA ASN A 799 10.42 8.74 19.18
C ASN A 799 10.34 10.27 19.00
N GLY A 800 10.13 10.75 17.77
CA GLY A 800 10.02 12.18 17.50
C GLY A 800 8.86 12.89 18.21
N ILE A 801 7.82 12.11 18.61
CA ILE A 801 6.67 12.61 19.36
C ILE A 801 6.87 12.39 20.86
N LEU A 802 7.41 11.23 21.26
CA LEU A 802 7.52 10.86 22.65
C LEU A 802 8.51 11.72 23.44
N TRP A 803 9.64 12.06 22.83
CA TRP A 803 10.66 12.91 23.43
C TRP A 803 10.34 14.41 23.37
N ASP A 804 9.35 14.83 22.59
CA ASP A 804 9.00 16.24 22.46
C ASP A 804 8.18 16.71 23.68
N PRO A 805 8.67 17.72 24.45
CA PRO A 805 7.98 18.20 25.65
C PRO A 805 6.69 18.97 25.33
N ARG A 806 6.51 19.46 24.10
CA ARG A 806 5.32 20.21 23.65
C ARG A 806 4.08 19.33 23.52
N ILE A 807 4.24 18.02 23.38
CA ILE A 807 3.12 17.07 23.40
C ILE A 807 2.76 16.75 24.85
N SER A 808 1.50 16.99 25.24
CA SER A 808 1.03 16.78 26.61
C SER A 808 1.15 15.29 27.03
N LYS A 809 1.38 15.06 28.33
CA LYS A 809 1.45 13.71 28.92
C LYS A 809 0.16 12.92 28.67
N GLU A 810 -1.01 13.59 28.74
CA GLU A 810 -2.30 12.98 28.46
C GLU A 810 -2.40 12.48 27.02
N ASN A 811 -1.96 13.27 26.04
CA ASN A 811 -1.95 12.84 24.63
C ASN A 811 -0.95 11.72 24.35
N LYS A 812 0.20 11.70 25.04
CA LYS A 812 1.13 10.56 24.99
C LYS A 812 0.50 9.29 25.56
N ARG A 813 -0.31 9.39 26.65
CA ARG A 813 -1.10 8.24 27.17
C ARG A 813 -2.14 7.75 26.15
N ARG A 814 -2.85 8.66 25.48
CA ARG A 814 -3.79 8.29 24.40
C ARG A 814 -3.08 7.57 23.24
N ILE A 815 -1.91 8.06 22.84
CA ILE A 815 -1.07 7.40 21.81
C ILE A 815 -0.65 6.00 22.27
N TYR A 816 -0.25 5.84 23.53
CA TYR A 816 0.05 4.53 24.10
C TYR A 816 -1.13 3.58 23.97
N ASN A 817 -2.28 3.96 24.49
CA ASN A 817 -3.48 3.12 24.52
C ASN A 817 -3.92 2.67 23.12
N VAL A 818 -3.87 3.57 22.13
CA VAL A 818 -4.35 3.26 20.78
C VAL A 818 -3.31 2.50 19.94
N VAL A 819 -2.01 2.75 20.10
CA VAL A 819 -0.98 2.17 19.23
C VAL A 819 -0.19 1.07 19.91
N VAL A 820 0.43 1.37 21.04
CA VAL A 820 1.42 0.44 21.63
C VAL A 820 0.71 -0.64 22.43
N LYS A 821 -0.24 -0.24 23.29
CA LYS A 821 -1.04 -1.16 24.10
C LYS A 821 -1.85 -2.13 23.22
N SER A 822 -2.50 -1.64 22.16
CA SER A 822 -3.26 -2.49 21.23
C SER A 822 -2.39 -3.52 20.48
N ILE A 823 -1.13 -3.16 20.14
CA ILE A 823 -0.18 -4.12 19.56
C ILE A 823 0.27 -5.14 20.64
N LEU A 824 0.56 -4.65 21.82
CA LEU A 824 1.14 -5.45 22.92
C LEU A 824 0.14 -6.46 23.45
N THR A 825 -1.15 -6.12 23.52
CA THR A 825 -2.23 -6.94 24.07
C THR A 825 -3.05 -7.72 23.03
N TYR A 826 -2.67 -7.75 21.75
CA TYR A 826 -3.42 -8.51 20.74
C TYR A 826 -3.32 -10.02 20.98
N GLY A 827 -4.47 -10.69 21.21
CA GLY A 827 -4.56 -12.11 21.50
C GLY A 827 -4.17 -12.46 22.94
N CYS A 828 -4.08 -11.47 23.83
CA CYS A 828 -3.70 -11.71 25.23
C CYS A 828 -4.79 -12.44 26.00
N GLU A 829 -6.01 -12.45 25.50
CA GLU A 829 -7.16 -13.17 26.06
C GLU A 829 -6.89 -14.67 26.21
N VAL A 830 -6.03 -15.24 25.37
CA VAL A 830 -5.69 -16.68 25.34
C VAL A 830 -4.29 -17.00 25.87
N TRP A 831 -3.55 -16.04 26.42
CA TRP A 831 -2.18 -16.29 26.88
C TRP A 831 -2.10 -17.03 28.22
N GLN A 832 -1.11 -17.90 28.33
CA GLN A 832 -0.66 -18.45 29.59
C GLN A 832 0.47 -17.57 30.12
N LEU A 833 0.15 -16.71 31.11
CA LEU A 833 1.12 -15.77 31.67
C LEU A 833 2.10 -16.47 32.63
N LYS A 834 3.40 -16.22 32.40
CA LYS A 834 4.49 -16.61 33.26
C LYS A 834 5.21 -15.37 33.79
N GLU A 835 5.82 -15.44 34.95
CA GLU A 835 6.53 -14.30 35.54
C GLU A 835 7.57 -13.68 34.59
N ARG A 836 8.30 -14.53 33.84
CA ARG A 836 9.25 -14.07 32.80
C ARG A 836 8.58 -13.21 31.70
N THR A 837 7.42 -13.63 31.22
CA THR A 837 6.69 -12.91 30.18
C THR A 837 6.06 -11.64 30.72
N GLN A 838 5.56 -11.64 31.96
CA GLN A 838 5.05 -10.45 32.65
C GLN A 838 6.16 -9.39 32.82
N ARG A 839 7.36 -9.79 33.26
CA ARG A 839 8.52 -8.89 33.38
C ARG A 839 8.90 -8.27 32.03
N MET A 840 8.82 -9.05 30.93
CA MET A 840 9.12 -8.58 29.58
C MET A 840 8.09 -7.55 29.09
N LEU A 841 6.80 -7.76 29.34
CA LEU A 841 5.73 -6.83 29.01
C LEU A 841 5.90 -5.50 29.76
N ARG A 842 6.10 -5.57 31.09
CA ARG A 842 6.38 -4.41 31.95
C ARG A 842 7.60 -3.61 31.47
N ALA A 843 8.68 -4.28 31.08
CA ALA A 843 9.89 -3.63 30.57
C ALA A 843 9.65 -2.85 29.29
N THR A 844 8.80 -3.36 28.38
CA THR A 844 8.45 -2.67 27.12
C THR A 844 7.53 -1.48 27.36
N GLU A 845 6.55 -1.63 28.25
CA GLU A 845 5.71 -0.52 28.69
C GLU A 845 6.56 0.61 29.30
N MET A 846 7.46 0.26 30.22
CA MET A 846 8.32 1.24 30.88
C MET A 846 9.30 1.94 29.92
N ASP A 847 9.73 1.29 28.84
CA ASP A 847 10.51 1.94 27.77
C ASP A 847 9.71 3.05 27.09
N PHE A 848 8.40 2.83 26.84
CA PHE A 848 7.51 3.87 26.30
C PHE A 848 7.34 5.02 27.29
N TRP A 849 7.05 4.72 28.59
CA TRP A 849 6.79 5.77 29.59
C TRP A 849 8.04 6.60 29.88
N ARG A 850 9.23 6.01 29.89
CA ARG A 850 10.49 6.74 30.05
C ARG A 850 10.69 7.73 28.90
N ARG A 851 10.55 7.30 27.66
CA ARG A 851 10.64 8.19 26.49
C ARG A 851 9.61 9.33 26.57
N SER A 852 8.39 9.02 27.01
CA SER A 852 7.31 10.00 27.13
C SER A 852 7.55 11.03 28.25
N ALA A 853 8.22 10.62 29.31
CA ALA A 853 8.63 11.49 30.41
C ALA A 853 9.94 12.26 30.14
N GLY A 854 10.62 12.00 29.00
CA GLY A 854 11.94 12.57 28.72
C GLY A 854 13.07 12.00 29.59
N ILE A 855 12.88 10.79 30.15
CA ILE A 855 13.81 10.15 31.10
C ILE A 855 14.48 8.97 30.41
N SER A 856 15.82 8.98 30.41
CA SER A 856 16.61 7.86 29.90
C SER A 856 16.86 6.79 30.98
N ARG A 857 17.31 5.60 30.57
CA ARG A 857 17.73 4.58 31.52
C ARG A 857 18.97 4.98 32.30
N ARG A 858 19.80 5.89 31.80
CA ARG A 858 21.00 6.41 32.45
C ARG A 858 20.68 7.26 33.66
N ASP A 859 19.48 7.88 33.68
CA ASP A 859 19.04 8.76 34.78
C ASP A 859 18.65 7.97 36.04
N ARG A 860 18.63 6.62 35.97
CA ARG A 860 18.38 5.68 37.10
C ARG A 860 17.11 5.95 37.93
N VAL A 861 16.11 6.64 37.36
CA VAL A 861 14.83 6.92 38.00
C VAL A 861 14.01 5.62 38.12
N ARG A 862 13.44 5.33 39.32
CA ARG A 862 12.62 4.13 39.59
C ARG A 862 11.35 4.13 38.72
N ASN A 863 10.85 2.94 38.38
CA ASN A 863 9.67 2.77 37.52
C ASN A 863 8.41 3.41 38.12
N GLU A 864 8.21 3.28 39.42
CA GLU A 864 7.09 3.90 40.15
C GLU A 864 7.08 5.42 39.99
N ARG A 865 8.25 6.05 40.12
CA ARG A 865 8.37 7.51 39.90
C ARG A 865 8.05 7.92 38.47
N VAL A 866 8.48 7.14 37.48
CA VAL A 866 8.14 7.38 36.07
C VAL A 866 6.63 7.27 35.84
N ARG A 867 5.96 6.26 36.43
CA ARG A 867 4.51 6.11 36.37
C ARG A 867 3.78 7.29 37.03
N GLN A 868 4.21 7.71 38.20
CA GLN A 868 3.67 8.91 38.88
C GLN A 868 3.78 10.16 37.98
N ILE A 869 4.96 10.40 37.37
CA ILE A 869 5.18 11.52 36.46
C ILE A 869 4.21 11.46 35.25
N MET A 870 3.92 10.26 34.75
CA MET A 870 3.02 10.04 33.61
C MET A 870 1.55 9.90 34.02
N GLY A 871 1.23 9.80 35.32
CA GLY A 871 -0.12 9.61 35.84
C GLY A 871 -0.70 8.25 35.38
N VAL A 872 0.07 7.17 35.52
CA VAL A 872 -0.31 5.81 35.16
C VAL A 872 -0.33 4.96 36.44
N GLU A 873 -1.47 4.43 36.78
CA GLU A 873 -1.70 3.59 38.00
C GLU A 873 -1.46 2.12 37.69
N ASP A 874 -2.19 1.58 36.72
CA ASP A 874 -2.16 0.17 36.33
C ASP A 874 -1.01 -0.14 35.37
N ASP A 875 -0.47 -1.36 35.46
CA ASP A 875 0.52 -1.85 34.52
C ASP A 875 -0.12 -2.69 33.39
N ILE A 876 0.65 -2.93 32.35
CA ILE A 876 0.20 -3.72 31.19
C ILE A 876 -0.22 -5.14 31.56
N VAL A 877 0.34 -5.71 32.62
CA VAL A 877 -0.01 -7.07 33.06
C VAL A 877 -1.39 -7.07 33.70
N PHE A 878 -1.74 -6.05 34.48
CA PHE A 878 -3.09 -5.85 35.00
C PHE A 878 -4.12 -5.72 33.85
N ASP A 879 -3.78 -4.97 32.80
CA ASP A 879 -4.62 -4.87 31.60
C ASP A 879 -4.84 -6.23 30.92
N VAL A 880 -3.80 -7.07 30.84
CA VAL A 880 -3.90 -8.41 30.24
C VAL A 880 -4.81 -9.30 31.10
N MET A 881 -4.61 -9.32 32.41
CA MET A 881 -5.44 -10.06 33.35
C MET A 881 -6.90 -9.64 33.30
N THR A 882 -7.15 -8.34 33.30
CA THR A 882 -8.52 -7.79 33.14
C THR A 882 -9.17 -8.28 31.83
N ARG A 883 -8.43 -8.28 30.72
CA ARG A 883 -8.98 -8.79 29.44
C ARG A 883 -9.27 -10.28 29.47
N GLN A 884 -8.45 -11.05 30.13
CA GLN A 884 -8.67 -12.49 30.32
C GLN A 884 -9.91 -12.77 31.15
N LEU A 885 -10.12 -12.02 32.24
CA LEU A 885 -11.32 -12.08 33.07
C LEU A 885 -12.58 -11.68 32.30
N VAL A 886 -12.52 -10.58 31.55
CA VAL A 886 -13.64 -10.14 30.70
C VAL A 886 -13.97 -11.19 29.65
N TRP A 887 -12.95 -11.81 29.04
CA TRP A 887 -13.14 -12.88 28.06
C TRP A 887 -13.74 -14.13 28.71
N TYR A 888 -13.26 -14.55 29.85
CA TYR A 888 -13.83 -15.69 30.61
C TYR A 888 -15.30 -15.46 30.91
N GLY A 889 -15.65 -14.29 31.44
CA GLY A 889 -17.05 -13.93 31.73
C GLY A 889 -17.91 -13.87 30.45
N HIS A 890 -17.34 -13.42 29.33
CA HIS A 890 -18.01 -13.43 28.05
C HIS A 890 -18.29 -14.85 27.57
N VAL A 891 -17.30 -15.74 27.58
CA VAL A 891 -17.47 -17.16 27.20
C VAL A 891 -18.52 -17.84 28.10
N LYS A 892 -18.54 -17.59 29.41
CA LYS A 892 -19.54 -18.15 30.32
C LYS A 892 -20.97 -17.73 29.99
N ARG A 893 -21.17 -16.50 29.43
CA ARG A 893 -22.49 -15.99 29.04
C ARG A 893 -22.88 -16.36 27.60
N MET A 894 -22.02 -17.00 26.82
CA MET A 894 -22.36 -17.50 25.48
C MET A 894 -23.42 -18.59 25.57
N THR A 895 -24.16 -18.81 24.48
CA THR A 895 -25.06 -19.96 24.32
C THR A 895 -24.25 -21.26 24.28
N ASP A 896 -24.85 -22.36 24.64
CA ASP A 896 -24.17 -23.66 24.73
C ASP A 896 -23.74 -24.23 23.37
N GLU A 897 -24.28 -23.71 22.28
CA GLU A 897 -23.92 -24.06 20.90
C GLU A 897 -22.57 -23.50 20.45
N ARG A 898 -22.10 -22.46 21.14
CA ARG A 898 -20.86 -21.77 20.79
C ARG A 898 -19.63 -22.61 21.10
N LEU A 899 -18.74 -22.77 20.10
CA LEU A 899 -17.49 -23.53 20.27
C LEU A 899 -16.62 -23.07 21.45
N PRO A 900 -16.40 -21.77 21.71
CA PRO A 900 -15.65 -21.35 22.87
C PRO A 900 -16.26 -21.80 24.20
N LYS A 901 -17.60 -21.79 24.31
CA LYS A 901 -18.32 -22.26 25.51
C LYS A 901 -18.15 -23.76 25.68
N LYS A 902 -18.41 -24.53 24.62
CA LYS A 902 -18.24 -26.00 24.64
C LYS A 902 -16.83 -26.37 25.07
N LEU A 903 -15.82 -25.76 24.46
CA LEU A 903 -14.43 -26.09 24.75
C LEU A 903 -13.92 -25.57 26.11
N LEU A 904 -14.55 -24.59 26.72
CA LEU A 904 -14.20 -24.20 28.08
C LEU A 904 -14.42 -25.34 29.08
N ASP A 905 -15.51 -26.10 28.94
CA ASP A 905 -15.92 -27.17 29.84
C ASP A 905 -15.60 -28.57 29.28
N TRP A 906 -15.25 -28.73 27.99
CA TRP A 906 -14.89 -30.00 27.33
C TRP A 906 -13.68 -30.65 28.02
N VAL A 907 -13.73 -31.97 28.19
CA VAL A 907 -12.66 -32.81 28.73
C VAL A 907 -12.35 -33.91 27.71
N PRO A 908 -11.11 -34.01 27.20
CA PRO A 908 -10.74 -35.08 26.29
C PRO A 908 -10.75 -36.44 26.98
N PRO A 909 -11.09 -37.53 26.27
CA PRO A 909 -10.93 -38.87 26.80
C PRO A 909 -9.45 -39.17 27.05
N GLY A 910 -9.13 -39.93 28.10
CA GLY A 910 -7.77 -40.33 28.39
C GLY A 910 -7.33 -40.02 29.85
N ARG A 911 -6.20 -40.59 30.27
CA ARG A 911 -5.63 -40.34 31.60
C ARG A 911 -4.64 -39.17 31.56
N ARG A 912 -4.70 -38.32 32.58
CA ARG A 912 -3.74 -37.22 32.69
C ARG A 912 -2.29 -37.74 32.81
N ARG A 913 -1.37 -37.00 32.17
CA ARG A 913 0.06 -37.29 32.18
C ARG A 913 0.58 -37.31 33.64
N ARG A 914 1.42 -38.29 33.99
CA ARG A 914 2.09 -38.32 35.32
C ARG A 914 3.07 -37.15 35.42
N GLY A 915 3.13 -36.51 36.59
CA GLY A 915 4.03 -35.39 36.90
C GLY A 915 3.29 -34.17 37.41
N ARG A 916 4.04 -33.09 37.71
CA ARG A 916 3.45 -31.81 38.17
C ARG A 916 2.59 -31.20 37.00
N PRO A 917 1.29 -30.96 37.22
CA PRO A 917 0.44 -30.38 36.20
C PRO A 917 0.97 -29.03 35.73
N VAL A 918 0.95 -28.82 34.42
CA VAL A 918 1.20 -27.48 33.86
C VAL A 918 -0.04 -26.61 34.14
N LYS A 919 0.17 -25.43 34.68
CA LYS A 919 -0.91 -24.46 34.94
C LYS A 919 -1.63 -24.13 33.64
N GLY A 920 -2.91 -24.54 33.54
CA GLY A 920 -3.75 -24.27 32.39
C GLY A 920 -4.26 -22.83 32.37
N TRP A 921 -4.77 -22.40 31.21
CA TRP A 921 -5.32 -21.05 31.07
C TRP A 921 -6.45 -20.76 32.07
N ARG A 922 -7.45 -21.67 32.16
CA ARG A 922 -8.59 -21.52 33.10
C ARG A 922 -8.12 -21.41 34.56
N GLN A 923 -7.19 -22.25 34.97
CA GLN A 923 -6.64 -22.20 36.31
C GLN A 923 -5.95 -20.87 36.60
N GLY A 924 -5.17 -20.34 35.61
CA GLY A 924 -4.54 -19.05 35.71
C GLY A 924 -5.54 -17.92 35.96
N VAL A 925 -6.63 -17.90 35.20
CA VAL A 925 -7.68 -16.89 35.33
C VAL A 925 -8.42 -16.98 36.66
N LEU A 926 -8.72 -18.20 37.15
CA LEU A 926 -9.39 -18.42 38.44
C LEU A 926 -8.53 -18.00 39.63
N GLU A 927 -7.23 -18.29 39.61
CA GLU A 927 -6.29 -17.81 40.60
C GLU A 927 -6.23 -16.29 40.71
N GLU A 928 -6.27 -15.61 39.52
CA GLU A 928 -6.33 -14.16 39.48
C GLU A 928 -7.63 -13.58 40.06
N MET A 929 -8.72 -14.36 40.05
CA MET A 929 -10.00 -14.02 40.73
C MET A 929 -9.99 -14.27 42.24
N GLY A 930 -8.92 -14.84 42.81
CA GLY A 930 -8.87 -15.21 44.21
C GLY A 930 -9.63 -16.50 44.56
N PHE A 931 -10.06 -17.30 43.58
CA PHE A 931 -10.71 -18.61 43.75
C PHE A 931 -9.72 -19.77 43.67
N ALA A 932 -8.52 -19.59 44.18
CA ALA A 932 -7.40 -20.52 43.93
C ALA A 932 -7.45 -21.87 44.69
N ASN A 933 -8.46 -22.16 45.53
CA ASN A 933 -8.49 -23.37 46.35
C ASN A 933 -9.89 -23.99 46.53
N SER A 934 -10.75 -23.98 45.54
CA SER A 934 -11.97 -24.79 45.62
C SER A 934 -12.07 -25.79 44.46
#